data_851e69efe70c46018efae353b96d0cd4
#
_entry.id   851e69efe70c46018efae353b96d0cd4
#
_cell.length_a   1.000
_cell.length_b   1.000
_cell.length_c   1.000
_cell.angle_alpha   90.00
_cell.angle_beta   90.00
_cell.angle_gamma   90.00
#
_symmetry.space_group_name_H-M   'P 1'
#
loop_
_entity.id
_entity.type
_entity.pdbx_description
1 polymer ?
#
loop_
_entity_poly.entity_id
_entity_poly.type
_entity_poly.pdbx_seq_one_letter_code
_entity_poly.pdbx_strand_id
1 'polypeptide(L)'
;MLKLIVNNLKERKIGLHELNSEELTEALHYAVESQDFVLQREIGNHFTHIYDQAYEMPYWFKSSYDDEVTVMNFNKRNKVVDWSSVTLDDGLLLTHSKHKPLLNSFKNWLLAVSDPLENGGSVITTTTVQSRVSKVLSLIDAILLRSNELELSQHHLSHITADFWLSLFKEMCEDGPNNGIYEFKSRTINLVKTLGNSITQKQLGAFLVKYPFVSRDIAEEDLILQLAKEDRVKACCWLYDQGYYKGKSGTTVTGAVLSKLLFEGKIISELNIPAYPELWLSEKVRSTEYPPLNTESPEASAAEVTIQTYISMAKLINTNIFKDNSSSPSIEATKSLCIRKINDLVKLKPKARTQTLSPDVVFKLTRQSFEFTLKYQQEILDACLLALSEGAAKNPKTGSNKERPKKRLGTFNPSIHQNMSVTERGHFMKNKVMGMLDKKGVKAMGIRQVLPFETLAADKYEAIRNHESLFELYSILMGSCQYLTGIITARRQDELISLKSSGNLSPNLSPFEHENIDYNLIFRLKKSGNGGKISSNKTIERPITTSIAKIIWRIEVFNESAISRGIVKGKSTNLFNNLDARMCHLTKTTVRSFNAHFDSICDYFETPLVQMNNGELRRQYVRQHQLRRFFALLFFWQKRFRGFEALRWMLGHTDMSHLYHYISGNEVGDILNGVKASVIVQGVLNKDGELEKLKSIAELKETLAKKYNAEVVIIDDLESVIDLADDEDITVPHIDQLKAEANLESNLEELLKTGEISLEPNFFTVTDEDGKVRETFNLAFQVKAM
;
A
#
# COMPACT_ATOMS: atom_id res chain seq x y z
N MET A 1 -39.37 -10.23 -39.36
CA MET A 1 -38.07 -10.77 -39.78
C MET A 1 -37.42 -11.56 -38.64
N LEU A 2 -37.17 -10.98 -37.49
CA LEU A 2 -36.50 -11.60 -36.33
C LEU A 2 -37.16 -12.92 -35.86
N LYS A 3 -38.48 -12.94 -35.61
CA LYS A 3 -39.20 -14.18 -35.22
C LYS A 3 -39.08 -15.31 -36.24
N LEU A 4 -38.97 -14.98 -37.52
CA LEU A 4 -38.77 -15.96 -38.62
C LEU A 4 -37.36 -16.56 -38.57
N ILE A 5 -36.36 -15.71 -38.36
CA ILE A 5 -34.96 -16.12 -38.20
C ILE A 5 -34.81 -17.06 -36.97
N VAL A 6 -35.34 -16.65 -35.82
CA VAL A 6 -35.28 -17.44 -34.58
C VAL A 6 -36.02 -18.77 -34.70
N ASN A 7 -37.20 -18.78 -35.37
CA ASN A 7 -37.95 -20.03 -35.62
C ASN A 7 -37.16 -20.96 -36.57
N ASN A 8 -36.56 -20.41 -37.63
CA ASN A 8 -35.73 -21.19 -38.56
C ASN A 8 -34.48 -21.77 -37.90
N LEU A 9 -33.87 -21.02 -36.98
CA LEU A 9 -32.75 -21.51 -36.13
C LEU A 9 -33.23 -22.67 -35.23
N LYS A 10 -34.36 -22.49 -34.51
CA LYS A 10 -34.90 -23.51 -33.62
C LYS A 10 -35.35 -24.77 -34.40
N GLU A 11 -35.84 -24.64 -35.60
CA GLU A 11 -36.21 -25.74 -36.48
C GLU A 11 -34.99 -26.29 -37.26
N ARG A 12 -33.80 -25.78 -37.03
CA ARG A 12 -32.56 -26.17 -37.71
C ARG A 12 -32.62 -26.08 -39.26
N LYS A 13 -33.41 -25.15 -39.73
CA LYS A 13 -33.53 -24.87 -41.19
C LYS A 13 -32.43 -23.98 -41.70
N ILE A 14 -31.84 -23.16 -40.80
CA ILE A 14 -30.66 -22.34 -41.06
C ILE A 14 -29.65 -22.55 -39.93
N GLY A 15 -28.37 -22.45 -40.24
CA GLY A 15 -27.30 -22.49 -39.25
C GLY A 15 -26.87 -21.09 -38.79
N LEU A 16 -26.31 -20.98 -37.60
CA LEU A 16 -25.78 -19.69 -37.07
C LEU A 16 -24.69 -19.08 -37.97
N HIS A 17 -23.96 -19.92 -38.72
CA HIS A 17 -22.94 -19.50 -39.66
C HIS A 17 -23.49 -18.86 -40.95
N GLU A 18 -24.77 -19.00 -41.19
CA GLU A 18 -25.43 -18.42 -42.37
C GLU A 18 -25.98 -17.01 -42.09
N LEU A 19 -25.97 -16.58 -40.83
CA LEU A 19 -26.45 -15.27 -40.39
C LEU A 19 -25.32 -14.24 -40.45
N ASN A 20 -25.68 -13.01 -40.82
CA ASN A 20 -24.77 -11.86 -40.72
C ASN A 20 -24.69 -11.32 -39.31
N SER A 21 -23.76 -10.39 -39.07
CA SER A 21 -23.51 -9.83 -37.72
C SER A 21 -24.71 -9.09 -37.11
N GLU A 22 -25.55 -8.45 -37.93
CA GLU A 22 -26.78 -7.76 -37.48
C GLU A 22 -27.82 -8.79 -37.06
N GLU A 23 -28.03 -9.80 -37.84
CA GLU A 23 -28.99 -10.89 -37.59
C GLU A 23 -28.58 -11.72 -36.36
N LEU A 24 -27.30 -11.97 -36.14
CA LEU A 24 -26.76 -12.61 -34.95
C LEU A 24 -26.97 -11.75 -33.70
N THR A 25 -26.75 -10.42 -33.81
CA THR A 25 -26.98 -9.49 -32.71
C THR A 25 -28.46 -9.42 -32.34
N GLU A 26 -29.36 -9.36 -33.31
CA GLU A 26 -30.80 -9.38 -33.10
C GLU A 26 -31.28 -10.71 -32.49
N ALA A 27 -30.74 -11.83 -32.95
CA ALA A 27 -31.05 -13.16 -32.39
C ALA A 27 -30.56 -13.27 -30.93
N LEU A 28 -29.39 -12.68 -30.59
CA LEU A 28 -28.88 -12.63 -29.22
C LEU A 28 -29.75 -11.74 -28.33
N HIS A 29 -30.16 -10.54 -28.78
CA HIS A 29 -31.11 -9.69 -28.06
C HIS A 29 -32.40 -10.39 -27.76
N TYR A 30 -32.98 -11.06 -28.76
CA TYR A 30 -34.18 -11.83 -28.59
C TYR A 30 -34.01 -12.97 -27.58
N ALA A 31 -32.89 -13.69 -27.65
CA ALA A 31 -32.60 -14.78 -26.71
C ALA A 31 -32.44 -14.28 -25.27
N VAL A 32 -31.87 -13.07 -25.08
CA VAL A 32 -31.76 -12.42 -23.75
C VAL A 32 -33.13 -11.98 -23.24
N GLU A 33 -33.93 -11.28 -24.05
CA GLU A 33 -35.25 -10.80 -23.68
C GLU A 33 -36.25 -11.93 -23.41
N SER A 34 -36.17 -13.00 -24.20
CA SER A 34 -37.03 -14.18 -24.04
C SER A 34 -36.54 -15.19 -22.99
N GLN A 35 -35.37 -14.92 -22.37
CA GLN A 35 -34.68 -15.83 -21.45
C GLN A 35 -34.44 -17.24 -22.05
N ASP A 36 -34.19 -17.30 -23.37
CA ASP A 36 -33.87 -18.55 -24.07
C ASP A 36 -32.37 -18.90 -23.89
N PHE A 37 -32.08 -19.53 -22.78
CA PHE A 37 -30.72 -19.92 -22.42
C PHE A 37 -30.08 -20.93 -23.37
N VAL A 38 -30.86 -21.70 -24.09
CA VAL A 38 -30.37 -22.68 -25.10
C VAL A 38 -29.81 -21.91 -26.29
N LEU A 39 -30.58 -20.99 -26.84
CA LEU A 39 -30.18 -20.15 -27.96
C LEU A 39 -29.03 -19.23 -27.61
N GLN A 40 -29.04 -18.65 -26.41
CA GLN A 40 -27.87 -17.85 -25.89
C GLN A 40 -26.61 -18.67 -25.88
N ARG A 41 -26.66 -19.91 -25.40
CA ARG A 41 -25.50 -20.81 -25.37
C ARG A 41 -25.04 -21.22 -26.77
N GLU A 42 -25.96 -21.49 -27.69
CA GLU A 42 -25.61 -21.84 -29.07
C GLU A 42 -24.97 -20.67 -29.81
N ILE A 43 -25.50 -19.45 -29.66
CA ILE A 43 -24.89 -18.23 -30.19
C ILE A 43 -23.53 -18.00 -29.54
N GLY A 44 -23.41 -18.14 -28.22
CA GLY A 44 -22.15 -18.02 -27.49
C GLY A 44 -21.09 -19.02 -27.99
N ASN A 45 -21.48 -20.27 -28.23
CA ASN A 45 -20.60 -21.30 -28.76
C ASN A 45 -20.17 -20.99 -30.21
N HIS A 46 -21.05 -20.43 -31.04
CA HIS A 46 -20.74 -20.01 -32.40
C HIS A 46 -19.66 -18.92 -32.42
N PHE A 47 -19.79 -17.93 -31.51
CA PHE A 47 -18.75 -16.89 -31.36
C PHE A 47 -17.42 -17.44 -30.81
N THR A 48 -17.45 -18.43 -29.92
CA THR A 48 -16.21 -19.05 -29.43
C THR A 48 -15.46 -19.78 -30.54
N HIS A 49 -16.15 -20.45 -31.46
CA HIS A 49 -15.48 -21.07 -32.63
C HIS A 49 -14.84 -20.07 -33.62
N ILE A 50 -15.43 -18.88 -33.75
CA ILE A 50 -14.84 -17.80 -34.56
C ILE A 50 -13.59 -17.22 -33.86
N TYR A 51 -13.58 -17.17 -32.50
CA TYR A 51 -12.44 -16.72 -31.71
C TYR A 51 -11.27 -17.73 -31.69
N ASP A 52 -11.51 -19.01 -31.79
CA ASP A 52 -10.45 -20.04 -31.80
C ASP A 52 -9.47 -19.88 -33.00
N GLN A 53 -9.87 -19.20 -34.06
CA GLN A 53 -9.02 -18.94 -35.23
C GLN A 53 -8.22 -17.63 -35.18
N ALA A 54 -8.50 -16.72 -34.24
CA ALA A 54 -7.93 -15.36 -34.21
C ALA A 54 -7.54 -14.86 -32.81
N TYR A 55 -7.11 -15.77 -31.92
CA TYR A 55 -6.71 -15.33 -30.59
C TYR A 55 -5.48 -14.44 -30.63
N GLU A 56 -5.66 -13.17 -30.32
CA GLU A 56 -4.55 -12.21 -30.22
C GLU A 56 -3.89 -12.31 -28.84
N MET A 57 -2.59 -12.60 -28.84
CA MET A 57 -1.81 -12.64 -27.61
C MET A 57 -1.89 -11.30 -26.88
N PRO A 58 -2.11 -11.30 -25.54
CA PRO A 58 -2.18 -10.07 -24.79
C PRO A 58 -0.92 -9.22 -24.94
N TYR A 59 -1.08 -7.91 -24.95
CA TYR A 59 0.02 -6.93 -25.15
C TYR A 59 1.22 -7.12 -24.20
N TRP A 60 1.03 -7.75 -23.06
CA TRP A 60 2.07 -8.01 -22.07
C TRP A 60 2.82 -9.34 -22.32
N PHE A 61 2.29 -10.26 -23.10
CA PHE A 61 2.93 -11.52 -23.48
C PHE A 61 3.84 -11.25 -24.69
N LYS A 62 5.15 -11.49 -24.60
CA LYS A 62 6.14 -11.03 -25.57
C LYS A 62 6.90 -12.13 -26.30
N SER A 63 6.86 -13.37 -25.80
CA SER A 63 7.42 -14.55 -26.45
C SER A 63 6.40 -15.21 -27.38
N SER A 64 6.84 -16.19 -28.19
CA SER A 64 5.91 -17.10 -28.85
C SER A 64 5.22 -18.00 -27.83
N TYR A 65 4.01 -18.45 -28.14
CA TYR A 65 3.27 -19.38 -27.27
C TYR A 65 4.02 -20.72 -27.09
N ASP A 66 4.68 -21.20 -28.15
CA ASP A 66 5.41 -22.48 -28.13
C ASP A 66 6.80 -22.39 -27.48
N ASP A 67 7.31 -21.18 -27.18
CA ASP A 67 8.63 -21.03 -26.57
C ASP A 67 8.68 -21.70 -25.19
N GLU A 68 9.82 -22.33 -24.89
CA GLU A 68 10.11 -22.90 -23.56
C GLU A 68 10.32 -21.82 -22.50
N VAL A 69 10.59 -20.59 -22.92
CA VAL A 69 10.76 -19.44 -22.05
C VAL A 69 9.71 -18.39 -22.37
N THR A 70 8.82 -18.13 -21.41
CA THR A 70 7.81 -17.09 -21.55
C THR A 70 8.33 -15.76 -21.02
N VAL A 71 8.32 -14.74 -21.90
CA VAL A 71 8.71 -13.38 -21.56
C VAL A 71 7.46 -12.50 -21.47
N MET A 72 7.25 -11.90 -20.33
CA MET A 72 6.13 -11.00 -20.04
C MET A 72 6.64 -9.60 -19.72
N ASN A 73 6.03 -8.56 -20.30
CA ASN A 73 6.41 -7.17 -20.08
C ASN A 73 5.28 -6.37 -19.41
N PHE A 74 5.52 -5.91 -18.20
CA PHE A 74 4.59 -5.09 -17.41
C PHE A 74 5.21 -3.70 -17.16
N ASN A 75 4.90 -2.71 -17.98
CA ASN A 75 5.31 -1.32 -17.77
C ASN A 75 6.79 -1.14 -17.35
N LYS A 76 7.74 -1.52 -18.18
CA LYS A 76 9.21 -1.45 -17.95
C LYS A 76 9.80 -2.56 -17.07
N ARG A 77 9.02 -3.51 -16.58
CA ARG A 77 9.53 -4.69 -15.88
C ARG A 77 9.25 -5.92 -16.72
N ASN A 78 10.30 -6.62 -17.08
CA ASN A 78 10.17 -7.95 -17.67
C ASN A 78 10.08 -8.98 -16.56
N LYS A 79 9.18 -9.93 -16.71
CA LYS A 79 9.12 -11.16 -15.94
C LYS A 79 9.38 -12.30 -16.90
N VAL A 80 10.32 -13.15 -16.58
CA VAL A 80 10.71 -14.31 -17.39
C VAL A 80 10.32 -15.56 -16.64
N VAL A 81 9.73 -16.52 -17.31
CA VAL A 81 9.41 -17.85 -16.78
C VAL A 81 10.08 -18.87 -17.69
N ASP A 82 11.00 -19.62 -17.14
CA ASP A 82 11.68 -20.71 -17.81
C ASP A 82 11.02 -22.03 -17.43
N TRP A 83 10.22 -22.58 -18.32
CA TRP A 83 9.50 -23.84 -18.11
C TRP A 83 10.41 -25.06 -18.13
N SER A 84 11.57 -24.96 -18.79
CA SER A 84 12.58 -26.05 -18.83
C SER A 84 13.32 -26.23 -17.51
N SER A 85 13.16 -25.27 -16.58
CA SER A 85 13.78 -25.34 -15.25
C SER A 85 13.14 -26.36 -14.30
N VAL A 86 11.97 -26.93 -14.65
CA VAL A 86 11.20 -27.81 -13.76
C VAL A 86 11.24 -29.26 -14.27
N THR A 87 11.47 -30.17 -13.33
CA THR A 87 11.40 -31.61 -13.51
C THR A 87 10.19 -32.19 -12.78
N LEU A 88 9.40 -33.02 -13.45
CA LEU A 88 8.21 -33.65 -12.87
C LEU A 88 8.55 -34.98 -12.14
N ASP A 89 7.51 -35.62 -11.63
CA ASP A 89 7.57 -36.86 -10.84
C ASP A 89 8.17 -38.04 -11.59
N ASP A 90 8.13 -38.05 -12.93
CA ASP A 90 8.77 -39.08 -13.78
C ASP A 90 10.25 -38.78 -14.13
N GLY A 91 10.82 -37.71 -13.61
CA GLY A 91 12.18 -37.30 -13.89
C GLY A 91 12.39 -36.58 -15.22
N LEU A 92 11.34 -36.34 -16.04
CA LEU A 92 11.41 -35.58 -17.28
C LEU A 92 11.10 -34.13 -17.06
N LEU A 93 11.61 -33.27 -17.94
CA LEU A 93 11.33 -31.82 -17.89
C LEU A 93 9.87 -31.53 -18.22
N LEU A 94 9.32 -30.49 -17.64
CA LEU A 94 7.98 -29.98 -17.94
C LEU A 94 7.81 -29.63 -19.44
N THR A 95 8.89 -29.26 -20.13
CA THR A 95 8.90 -28.98 -21.58
C THR A 95 8.98 -30.23 -22.46
N HIS A 96 9.13 -31.40 -21.89
CA HIS A 96 9.14 -32.65 -22.64
C HIS A 96 7.82 -32.86 -23.40
N SER A 97 7.85 -33.45 -24.60
CA SER A 97 6.69 -33.62 -25.49
C SER A 97 5.50 -34.32 -24.81
N LYS A 98 5.76 -35.26 -23.90
CA LYS A 98 4.75 -35.97 -23.08
C LYS A 98 3.93 -35.01 -22.22
N HIS A 99 4.54 -33.93 -21.71
CA HIS A 99 3.93 -32.99 -20.79
C HIS A 99 3.39 -31.73 -21.49
N LYS A 100 3.44 -31.68 -22.84
CA LYS A 100 2.95 -30.52 -23.60
C LYS A 100 1.50 -30.11 -23.27
N PRO A 101 0.55 -31.04 -23.07
CA PRO A 101 -0.82 -30.66 -22.65
C PRO A 101 -0.86 -29.95 -21.29
N LEU A 102 -0.07 -30.42 -20.32
CA LEU A 102 0.04 -29.79 -19.01
C LEU A 102 0.67 -28.39 -19.10
N LEU A 103 1.77 -28.27 -19.84
CA LEU A 103 2.43 -26.98 -20.07
C LEU A 103 1.48 -25.97 -20.74
N ASN A 104 0.73 -26.43 -21.74
CA ASN A 104 -0.25 -25.60 -22.42
C ASN A 104 -1.37 -25.15 -21.47
N SER A 105 -1.84 -26.01 -20.57
CA SER A 105 -2.81 -25.64 -19.55
C SER A 105 -2.30 -24.51 -18.65
N PHE A 106 -1.04 -24.56 -18.22
CA PHE A 106 -0.43 -23.49 -17.44
C PHE A 106 -0.30 -22.19 -18.21
N LYS A 107 0.09 -22.23 -19.47
CA LYS A 107 0.17 -21.04 -20.35
C LYS A 107 -1.21 -20.45 -20.59
N ASN A 108 -2.22 -21.27 -20.90
CA ASN A 108 -3.59 -20.82 -21.07
C ASN A 108 -4.14 -20.17 -19.80
N TRP A 109 -3.87 -20.73 -18.64
CA TRP A 109 -4.25 -20.14 -17.36
C TRP A 109 -3.66 -18.75 -17.16
N LEU A 110 -2.40 -18.52 -17.55
CA LEU A 110 -1.80 -17.19 -17.52
C LEU A 110 -2.50 -16.21 -18.46
N LEU A 111 -2.84 -16.64 -19.69
CA LEU A 111 -3.54 -15.82 -20.69
C LEU A 111 -4.94 -15.41 -20.22
N ALA A 112 -5.67 -16.33 -19.56
CA ALA A 112 -7.02 -16.10 -19.04
C ALA A 112 -7.10 -14.94 -18.03
N VAL A 113 -6.01 -14.59 -17.37
CA VAL A 113 -5.97 -13.50 -16.38
C VAL A 113 -6.44 -12.17 -16.94
N SER A 114 -6.09 -11.86 -18.19
CA SER A 114 -6.43 -10.59 -18.84
C SER A 114 -7.45 -10.72 -19.96
N ASP A 115 -7.89 -11.92 -20.26
CA ASP A 115 -8.90 -12.16 -21.27
C ASP A 115 -10.29 -11.76 -20.71
N PRO A 116 -11.02 -10.83 -21.36
CA PRO A 116 -12.33 -10.39 -20.89
C PRO A 116 -13.38 -11.50 -20.92
N LEU A 117 -13.27 -12.48 -21.81
CA LEU A 117 -14.20 -13.61 -21.89
C LEU A 117 -14.04 -14.56 -20.70
N GLU A 118 -12.81 -14.73 -20.23
CA GLU A 118 -12.49 -15.65 -19.14
C GLU A 118 -12.57 -14.98 -17.75
N ASN A 119 -12.30 -13.66 -17.68
CA ASN A 119 -12.23 -12.94 -16.40
C ASN A 119 -13.51 -12.22 -15.99
N GLY A 120 -14.64 -12.52 -16.63
CA GLY A 120 -15.95 -11.90 -16.35
C GLY A 120 -16.11 -10.49 -16.92
N GLY A 121 -15.55 -10.20 -18.08
CA GLY A 121 -15.69 -8.92 -18.78
C GLY A 121 -14.87 -7.77 -18.22
N SER A 122 -13.96 -8.04 -17.29
CA SER A 122 -13.21 -6.99 -16.60
C SER A 122 -12.03 -6.48 -17.41
N VAL A 123 -12.02 -5.17 -17.74
CA VAL A 123 -10.84 -4.48 -18.26
C VAL A 123 -9.95 -4.05 -17.10
N ILE A 124 -8.79 -4.67 -16.96
CA ILE A 124 -7.90 -4.48 -15.81
C ILE A 124 -6.62 -3.73 -16.17
N THR A 125 -6.07 -2.98 -15.22
CA THR A 125 -4.82 -2.24 -15.43
C THR A 125 -3.62 -3.18 -15.52
N THR A 126 -2.56 -2.78 -16.21
CA THR A 126 -1.31 -3.56 -16.33
C THR A 126 -0.74 -3.97 -14.96
N THR A 127 -0.84 -3.11 -13.95
CA THR A 127 -0.39 -3.43 -12.58
C THR A 127 -1.25 -4.54 -11.96
N THR A 128 -2.54 -4.53 -12.22
CA THR A 128 -3.47 -5.58 -11.75
C THR A 128 -3.19 -6.88 -12.48
N VAL A 129 -2.97 -6.85 -13.81
CA VAL A 129 -2.56 -8.02 -14.60
C VAL A 129 -1.28 -8.62 -14.00
N GLN A 130 -0.24 -7.81 -13.78
CA GLN A 130 1.01 -8.27 -13.17
C GLN A 130 0.79 -8.95 -11.82
N SER A 131 -0.05 -8.37 -10.96
CA SER A 131 -0.37 -8.95 -9.65
C SER A 131 -1.12 -10.28 -9.76
N ARG A 132 -2.11 -10.37 -10.67
CA ARG A 132 -2.89 -11.59 -10.90
C ARG A 132 -2.04 -12.69 -11.54
N VAL A 133 -1.25 -12.37 -12.56
CA VAL A 133 -0.27 -13.31 -13.17
C VAL A 133 0.68 -13.86 -12.11
N SER A 134 1.18 -13.01 -11.19
CA SER A 134 2.05 -13.49 -10.12
C SER A 134 1.34 -14.48 -9.18
N LYS A 135 0.05 -14.31 -8.93
CA LYS A 135 -0.74 -15.26 -8.13
C LYS A 135 -0.99 -16.58 -8.88
N VAL A 136 -1.27 -16.52 -10.19
CA VAL A 136 -1.40 -17.75 -11.00
C VAL A 136 -0.08 -18.52 -11.01
N LEU A 137 1.05 -17.84 -11.19
CA LEU A 137 2.37 -18.49 -11.11
C LEU A 137 2.60 -19.15 -9.74
N SER A 138 2.19 -18.50 -8.65
CA SER A 138 2.28 -19.10 -7.32
C SER A 138 1.37 -20.32 -7.16
N LEU A 139 0.19 -20.33 -7.77
CA LEU A 139 -0.70 -21.49 -7.77
C LEU A 139 -0.14 -22.63 -8.65
N ILE A 140 0.50 -22.31 -9.77
CA ILE A 140 1.22 -23.28 -10.58
C ILE A 140 2.35 -23.91 -9.75
N ASP A 141 3.13 -23.10 -9.03
CA ASP A 141 4.17 -23.61 -8.13
C ASP A 141 3.59 -24.54 -7.05
N ALA A 142 2.41 -24.21 -6.49
CA ALA A 142 1.73 -25.06 -5.50
C ALA A 142 1.39 -26.43 -6.08
N ILE A 143 0.97 -26.50 -7.33
CA ILE A 143 0.69 -27.75 -8.06
C ILE A 143 2.00 -28.50 -8.33
N LEU A 144 3.02 -27.82 -8.85
CA LEU A 144 4.32 -28.44 -9.18
C LEU A 144 5.02 -28.99 -7.94
N LEU A 145 4.94 -28.31 -6.80
CA LEU A 145 5.51 -28.79 -5.51
C LEU A 145 4.86 -30.07 -5.01
N ARG A 146 3.62 -30.35 -5.44
CA ARG A 146 2.86 -31.56 -5.12
C ARG A 146 2.79 -32.55 -6.30
N SER A 147 3.78 -32.46 -7.22
CA SER A 147 3.83 -33.27 -8.44
C SER A 147 3.71 -34.76 -8.15
N ASN A 148 4.42 -35.27 -7.14
CA ASN A 148 4.36 -36.68 -6.76
C ASN A 148 2.99 -37.12 -6.21
N GLU A 149 2.33 -36.23 -5.44
CA GLU A 149 1.01 -36.53 -4.84
C GLU A 149 -0.10 -36.49 -5.90
N LEU A 150 0.04 -35.60 -6.89
CA LEU A 150 -0.90 -35.40 -7.98
C LEU A 150 -0.60 -36.30 -9.19
N GLU A 151 0.53 -37.01 -9.20
CA GLU A 151 1.01 -37.84 -10.33
C GLU A 151 0.93 -37.06 -11.66
N LEU A 152 1.46 -35.82 -11.65
CA LEU A 152 1.31 -34.86 -12.76
C LEU A 152 1.80 -35.36 -14.11
N SER A 153 2.83 -36.22 -14.10
CA SER A 153 3.39 -36.82 -15.33
C SER A 153 2.43 -37.77 -16.06
N GLN A 154 1.47 -38.34 -15.33
CA GLN A 154 0.51 -39.30 -15.84
C GLN A 154 -0.89 -38.70 -15.98
N HIS A 155 -1.36 -38.01 -14.95
CA HIS A 155 -2.72 -37.53 -14.84
C HIS A 155 -2.89 -36.03 -15.13
N HIS A 156 -1.78 -35.31 -15.36
CA HIS A 156 -1.77 -33.86 -15.56
C HIS A 156 -2.57 -33.14 -14.46
N LEU A 157 -3.65 -32.41 -14.80
CA LEU A 157 -4.46 -31.68 -13.84
C LEU A 157 -5.75 -32.43 -13.41
N SER A 158 -5.95 -33.66 -13.85
CA SER A 158 -7.20 -34.41 -13.58
C SER A 158 -7.36 -34.79 -12.09
N HIS A 159 -6.27 -34.94 -11.34
CA HIS A 159 -6.28 -35.21 -9.90
C HIS A 159 -6.49 -33.95 -9.02
N ILE A 160 -6.57 -32.77 -9.62
CA ILE A 160 -6.91 -31.56 -8.88
C ILE A 160 -8.41 -31.55 -8.55
N THR A 161 -8.72 -31.71 -7.28
CA THR A 161 -10.07 -31.76 -6.74
C THR A 161 -10.44 -30.46 -5.98
N ALA A 162 -11.69 -30.34 -5.58
CA ALA A 162 -12.11 -29.25 -4.69
C ALA A 162 -11.38 -29.30 -3.32
N ASP A 163 -11.13 -30.50 -2.81
CA ASP A 163 -10.42 -30.71 -1.53
C ASP A 163 -8.96 -30.26 -1.60
N PHE A 164 -8.28 -30.49 -2.74
CA PHE A 164 -6.94 -29.94 -2.98
C PHE A 164 -6.94 -28.42 -2.80
N TRP A 165 -7.86 -27.71 -3.44
CA TRP A 165 -7.96 -26.27 -3.32
C TRP A 165 -8.33 -25.79 -1.92
N LEU A 166 -9.26 -26.47 -1.27
CA LEU A 166 -9.69 -26.12 0.08
C LEU A 166 -8.56 -26.31 1.09
N SER A 167 -7.77 -27.39 0.97
CA SER A 167 -6.59 -27.63 1.80
C SER A 167 -5.53 -26.55 1.57
N LEU A 168 -5.19 -26.27 0.31
CA LEU A 168 -4.23 -25.23 -0.03
C LEU A 168 -4.65 -23.85 0.50
N PHE A 169 -5.92 -23.46 0.33
CA PHE A 169 -6.39 -22.18 0.82
C PHE A 169 -6.47 -22.13 2.35
N LYS A 170 -6.75 -23.25 3.01
CA LYS A 170 -6.66 -23.36 4.47
C LYS A 170 -5.23 -23.07 4.95
N GLU A 171 -4.23 -23.75 4.39
CA GLU A 171 -2.81 -23.53 4.69
C GLU A 171 -2.39 -22.07 4.45
N MET A 172 -2.87 -21.47 3.32
CA MET A 172 -2.62 -20.07 3.02
C MET A 172 -3.28 -19.11 4.01
N CYS A 173 -4.40 -19.49 4.62
CA CYS A 173 -5.06 -18.68 5.64
C CYS A 173 -4.35 -18.77 6.99
N GLU A 174 -3.90 -19.94 7.37
CA GLU A 174 -3.24 -20.20 8.65
C GLU A 174 -1.83 -19.59 8.70
N ASP A 175 -1.03 -19.79 7.65
CA ASP A 175 0.39 -19.45 7.60
C ASP A 175 0.74 -18.27 6.69
N GLY A 176 -0.26 -17.67 6.09
CA GLY A 176 -0.10 -16.65 5.05
C GLY A 176 0.16 -17.26 3.66
N PRO A 177 -0.15 -16.52 2.57
CA PRO A 177 -0.15 -17.08 1.21
C PRO A 177 1.17 -17.69 0.77
N ASN A 178 2.28 -17.05 1.10
CA ASN A 178 3.59 -17.55 0.71
C ASN A 178 3.98 -18.81 1.49
N ASN A 179 3.75 -18.82 2.79
CA ASN A 179 4.14 -19.98 3.60
C ASN A 179 3.21 -21.17 3.37
N GLY A 180 1.90 -20.92 3.19
CA GLY A 180 0.95 -21.98 2.85
C GLY A 180 1.21 -22.64 1.49
N ILE A 181 1.71 -21.89 0.47
CA ILE A 181 2.08 -22.45 -0.84
C ILE A 181 3.41 -23.18 -0.79
N TYR A 182 4.44 -22.52 -0.23
CA TYR A 182 5.84 -22.96 -0.35
C TYR A 182 6.40 -23.60 0.92
N GLU A 183 5.69 -23.57 2.02
CA GLU A 183 6.12 -24.12 3.30
C GLU A 183 7.54 -23.65 3.70
N PHE A 184 7.88 -22.37 3.45
CA PHE A 184 9.23 -21.83 3.65
C PHE A 184 9.80 -22.14 5.02
N LYS A 185 8.99 -21.96 6.08
CA LYS A 185 9.43 -22.10 7.44
C LYS A 185 9.87 -23.54 7.71
N SER A 186 9.00 -24.53 7.48
CA SER A 186 9.27 -25.95 7.73
C SER A 186 10.40 -26.49 6.86
N ARG A 187 10.39 -26.14 5.56
CA ARG A 187 11.44 -26.53 4.63
C ARG A 187 12.80 -25.91 4.99
N THR A 188 12.84 -24.64 5.39
CA THR A 188 14.08 -24.00 5.84
C THR A 188 14.59 -24.64 7.12
N ILE A 189 13.73 -24.91 8.11
CA ILE A 189 14.09 -25.57 9.35
C ILE A 189 14.71 -26.94 9.06
N ASN A 190 14.07 -27.75 8.22
CA ASN A 190 14.56 -29.08 7.87
C ASN A 190 15.91 -29.01 7.14
N LEU A 191 16.04 -28.09 6.17
CA LEU A 191 17.28 -27.88 5.44
C LEU A 191 18.43 -27.52 6.41
N VAL A 192 18.24 -26.47 7.23
CA VAL A 192 19.30 -25.99 8.14
C VAL A 192 19.69 -27.01 9.19
N LYS A 193 18.74 -27.80 9.73
CA LYS A 193 19.03 -28.89 10.65
C LYS A 193 19.86 -29.97 9.99
N THR A 194 19.43 -30.45 8.82
CA THR A 194 20.14 -31.49 8.08
C THR A 194 21.56 -31.08 7.73
N LEU A 195 21.71 -29.86 7.19
CA LEU A 195 23.03 -29.38 6.75
C LEU A 195 23.94 -28.99 7.92
N GLY A 196 23.37 -28.48 9.02
CA GLY A 196 24.12 -28.17 10.25
C GLY A 196 24.77 -29.39 10.91
N ASN A 197 24.23 -30.59 10.72
CA ASN A 197 24.79 -31.81 11.25
C ASN A 197 26.17 -32.18 10.66
N SER A 198 26.52 -31.63 9.50
CA SER A 198 27.84 -31.86 8.88
C SER A 198 28.96 -30.99 9.46
N ILE A 199 28.66 -30.04 10.33
CA ILE A 199 29.64 -29.10 10.89
C ILE A 199 30.37 -29.70 12.09
N THR A 200 31.70 -29.69 12.05
CA THR A 200 32.57 -30.13 13.15
C THR A 200 32.69 -29.06 14.23
N GLN A 201 33.01 -29.50 15.47
CA GLN A 201 33.24 -28.58 16.60
C GLN A 201 34.40 -27.58 16.35
N LYS A 202 35.41 -28.03 15.61
CA LYS A 202 36.57 -27.20 15.26
C LYS A 202 36.17 -26.05 14.30
N GLN A 203 35.36 -26.37 13.29
CA GLN A 203 34.83 -25.38 12.37
C GLN A 203 33.94 -24.37 13.11
N LEU A 204 33.06 -24.87 13.98
CA LEU A 204 32.13 -24.05 14.77
C LEU A 204 32.89 -23.06 15.67
N GLY A 205 33.95 -23.53 16.36
CA GLY A 205 34.77 -22.68 17.22
C GLY A 205 35.46 -21.56 16.44
N ALA A 206 36.08 -21.88 15.30
CA ALA A 206 36.73 -20.90 14.44
C ALA A 206 35.71 -19.86 13.88
N PHE A 207 34.51 -20.31 13.50
CA PHE A 207 33.44 -19.47 13.03
C PHE A 207 32.94 -18.50 14.11
N LEU A 208 32.73 -18.97 15.34
CA LEU A 208 32.23 -18.13 16.44
C LEU A 208 33.23 -17.07 16.88
N VAL A 209 34.53 -17.33 16.78
CA VAL A 209 35.57 -16.32 17.01
C VAL A 209 35.42 -15.17 16.02
N LYS A 210 35.08 -15.47 14.77
CA LYS A 210 34.95 -14.49 13.71
C LYS A 210 33.60 -13.76 13.76
N TYR A 211 32.53 -14.46 14.12
CA TYR A 211 31.16 -13.95 14.11
C TYR A 211 30.44 -14.20 15.44
N PRO A 212 30.88 -13.55 16.54
CA PRO A 212 30.33 -13.78 17.87
C PRO A 212 28.83 -13.36 17.95
N PHE A 213 28.40 -12.45 17.09
CA PHE A 213 27.01 -12.00 17.02
C PHE A 213 26.00 -13.13 16.76
N VAL A 214 26.42 -14.20 16.10
CA VAL A 214 25.51 -15.33 15.80
C VAL A 214 25.03 -16.03 17.06
N SER A 215 25.81 -16.01 18.14
CA SER A 215 25.48 -16.62 19.43
C SER A 215 24.56 -15.76 20.32
N ARG A 216 24.15 -14.58 19.87
CA ARG A 216 23.25 -13.69 20.63
C ARG A 216 21.92 -14.36 20.98
N ASP A 217 21.30 -13.92 22.03
CA ASP A 217 19.93 -14.26 22.33
C ASP A 217 18.99 -13.39 21.47
N ILE A 218 18.02 -14.02 20.86
CA ILE A 218 17.02 -13.37 20.01
C ILE A 218 15.70 -13.36 20.79
N ALA A 219 15.00 -12.24 20.79
CA ALA A 219 13.69 -12.15 21.39
C ALA A 219 12.72 -13.15 20.73
N GLU A 220 11.87 -13.78 21.52
CA GLU A 220 10.94 -14.81 21.04
C GLU A 220 10.04 -14.31 19.90
N GLU A 221 9.68 -13.04 19.93
CA GLU A 221 8.89 -12.33 18.91
C GLU A 221 9.60 -12.21 17.55
N ASP A 222 10.94 -12.26 17.54
CA ASP A 222 11.78 -12.18 16.34
C ASP A 222 12.25 -13.57 15.85
N LEU A 223 11.94 -14.64 16.58
CA LEU A 223 12.24 -16.03 16.21
C LEU A 223 11.22 -16.55 15.20
N ILE A 224 11.45 -16.25 13.91
CA ILE A 224 10.55 -16.72 12.83
C ILE A 224 10.68 -18.23 12.62
N LEU A 225 11.91 -18.75 12.57
CA LEU A 225 12.18 -20.16 12.36
C LEU A 225 12.09 -20.99 13.65
N GLN A 226 12.09 -20.33 14.82
CA GLN A 226 12.09 -20.99 16.13
C GLN A 226 13.19 -22.06 16.28
N LEU A 227 14.36 -21.78 15.70
CA LEU A 227 15.51 -22.66 15.79
C LEU A 227 16.16 -22.56 17.17
N ALA A 228 16.55 -23.70 17.74
CA ALA A 228 17.41 -23.75 18.91
C ALA A 228 18.72 -23.02 18.61
N LYS A 229 19.32 -22.40 19.64
CA LYS A 229 20.57 -21.62 19.51
C LYS A 229 21.68 -22.38 18.83
N GLU A 230 21.85 -23.67 19.21
CA GLU A 230 22.86 -24.55 18.62
C GLU A 230 22.63 -24.81 17.12
N ASP A 231 21.41 -25.17 16.74
CA ASP A 231 21.03 -25.42 15.34
C ASP A 231 21.22 -24.17 14.48
N ARG A 232 20.87 -23.02 15.02
CA ARG A 232 21.05 -21.72 14.36
C ARG A 232 22.53 -21.42 14.11
N VAL A 233 23.39 -21.61 15.11
CA VAL A 233 24.83 -21.34 14.98
C VAL A 233 25.47 -22.32 13.97
N LYS A 234 25.13 -23.60 14.02
CA LYS A 234 25.58 -24.60 13.04
C LYS A 234 25.13 -24.27 11.62
N ALA A 235 23.87 -23.85 11.46
CA ALA A 235 23.31 -23.42 10.18
C ALA A 235 24.05 -22.23 9.60
N CYS A 236 24.31 -21.21 10.42
CA CYS A 236 25.08 -20.04 10.00
C CYS A 236 26.49 -20.41 9.59
N CYS A 237 27.15 -21.30 10.33
CA CYS A 237 28.50 -21.80 10.02
C CYS A 237 28.49 -22.49 8.65
N TRP A 238 27.56 -23.40 8.40
CA TRP A 238 27.44 -24.11 7.13
C TRP A 238 27.19 -23.15 5.95
N LEU A 239 26.24 -22.22 6.09
CA LEU A 239 25.95 -21.24 5.07
C LEU A 239 27.17 -20.34 4.76
N TYR A 240 27.98 -20.06 5.78
CA TYR A 240 29.22 -19.30 5.63
C TYR A 240 30.28 -20.09 4.87
N ASP A 241 30.54 -21.33 5.25
CA ASP A 241 31.52 -22.21 4.61
C ASP A 241 31.18 -22.44 3.11
N GLN A 242 29.89 -22.51 2.78
CA GLN A 242 29.44 -22.62 1.40
C GLN A 242 29.44 -21.27 0.63
N GLY A 243 29.84 -20.17 1.26
CA GLY A 243 29.91 -18.85 0.62
C GLY A 243 28.56 -18.22 0.25
N TYR A 244 27.47 -18.59 0.96
CA TYR A 244 26.13 -18.07 0.69
C TYR A 244 25.85 -16.71 1.31
N TYR A 245 26.72 -16.20 2.15
CA TYR A 245 26.66 -14.83 2.66
C TYR A 245 27.19 -13.87 1.61
N LYS A 246 26.30 -13.38 0.75
CA LYS A 246 26.61 -12.45 -0.34
C LYS A 246 25.84 -11.15 -0.14
N GLY A 247 26.37 -10.06 -0.63
CA GLY A 247 25.76 -8.74 -0.57
C GLY A 247 26.78 -7.66 -0.19
N LYS A 248 26.34 -6.41 -0.08
CA LYS A 248 27.23 -5.29 0.26
C LYS A 248 27.93 -5.43 1.61
N SER A 249 27.30 -6.11 2.58
CA SER A 249 27.87 -6.37 3.92
C SER A 249 28.43 -7.79 4.08
N GLY A 250 28.08 -8.74 3.22
CA GLY A 250 28.47 -10.16 3.38
C GLY A 250 27.93 -10.85 4.65
N THR A 251 26.90 -10.28 5.29
CA THR A 251 26.44 -10.70 6.62
C THR A 251 25.00 -11.23 6.64
N THR A 252 24.32 -11.21 5.48
CA THR A 252 22.96 -11.73 5.35
C THR A 252 22.85 -12.73 4.20
N VAL A 253 22.08 -13.78 4.38
CA VAL A 253 21.70 -14.70 3.30
C VAL A 253 20.56 -14.06 2.52
N THR A 254 20.71 -13.97 1.21
CA THR A 254 19.63 -13.42 0.37
C THR A 254 18.52 -14.43 0.18
N GLY A 255 17.26 -13.96 0.11
CA GLY A 255 16.10 -14.83 -0.15
C GLY A 255 16.21 -15.62 -1.46
N ALA A 256 16.91 -15.08 -2.47
CA ALA A 256 17.16 -15.79 -3.73
C ALA A 256 18.05 -17.02 -3.55
N VAL A 257 19.06 -16.95 -2.66
CA VAL A 257 19.92 -18.10 -2.34
C VAL A 257 19.13 -19.19 -1.65
N LEU A 258 18.33 -18.82 -0.64
CA LEU A 258 17.47 -19.78 0.07
C LEU A 258 16.43 -20.40 -0.89
N SER A 259 15.82 -19.62 -1.75
CA SER A 259 14.87 -20.10 -2.75
C SER A 259 15.52 -21.15 -3.65
N LYS A 260 16.74 -20.89 -4.14
CA LYS A 260 17.46 -21.85 -4.98
C LYS A 260 17.75 -23.16 -4.24
N LEU A 261 18.23 -23.09 -2.99
CA LEU A 261 18.52 -24.27 -2.18
C LEU A 261 17.28 -25.12 -1.89
N LEU A 262 16.11 -24.50 -1.70
CA LEU A 262 14.87 -25.20 -1.33
C LEU A 262 14.12 -25.78 -2.53
N PHE A 263 14.19 -25.12 -3.68
CA PHE A 263 13.25 -25.33 -4.78
C PHE A 263 13.89 -25.52 -6.15
N GLU A 264 15.20 -25.74 -6.25
CA GLU A 264 15.86 -25.96 -7.55
C GLU A 264 15.20 -27.14 -8.29
N GLY A 265 14.79 -26.91 -9.53
CA GLY A 265 14.11 -27.90 -10.36
C GLY A 265 12.65 -28.18 -10.04
N LYS A 266 12.03 -27.47 -9.07
CA LYS A 266 10.66 -27.77 -8.58
C LYS A 266 9.64 -26.68 -8.82
N ILE A 267 10.06 -25.44 -9.05
CA ILE A 267 9.18 -24.29 -9.23
C ILE A 267 9.63 -23.43 -10.40
N ILE A 268 8.69 -22.66 -10.95
CA ILE A 268 8.92 -21.71 -12.05
C ILE A 268 9.13 -20.27 -11.60
N SER A 269 8.75 -19.95 -10.36
CA SER A 269 8.81 -18.57 -9.86
C SER A 269 10.14 -18.27 -9.20
N GLU A 270 10.69 -17.09 -9.50
CA GLU A 270 11.75 -16.53 -8.66
C GLU A 270 11.13 -15.99 -7.36
N LEU A 271 11.43 -16.66 -6.25
CA LEU A 271 10.91 -16.29 -4.95
C LEU A 271 11.83 -15.32 -4.23
N ASN A 272 11.24 -14.32 -3.60
CA ASN A 272 11.92 -13.46 -2.67
C ASN A 272 11.55 -13.88 -1.24
N ILE A 273 12.24 -14.90 -0.73
CA ILE A 273 12.05 -15.39 0.64
C ILE A 273 12.48 -14.26 1.60
N PRO A 274 11.72 -13.97 2.67
CA PRO A 274 12.13 -13.02 3.69
C PRO A 274 13.48 -13.41 4.29
N ALA A 275 14.36 -12.44 4.56
CA ALA A 275 15.59 -12.71 5.27
C ALA A 275 15.26 -13.00 6.75
N TYR A 276 15.69 -14.16 7.22
CA TYR A 276 15.47 -14.56 8.61
C TYR A 276 16.53 -13.94 9.52
N PRO A 277 16.13 -13.18 10.57
CA PRO A 277 17.07 -12.58 11.51
C PRO A 277 17.96 -13.60 12.21
N GLU A 278 17.46 -14.81 12.41
CA GLU A 278 18.19 -15.93 13.01
C GLU A 278 19.45 -16.32 12.23
N LEU A 279 19.47 -16.08 10.93
CA LEU A 279 20.57 -16.43 10.03
C LEU A 279 21.51 -15.24 9.74
N TRP A 280 21.47 -14.15 10.48
CA TRP A 280 22.36 -13.00 10.28
C TRP A 280 23.69 -13.19 11.01
N LEU A 281 24.82 -12.80 10.34
CA LEU A 281 26.16 -12.83 10.93
C LEU A 281 26.52 -11.56 11.71
N SER A 282 25.80 -10.48 11.48
CA SER A 282 25.97 -9.20 12.19
C SER A 282 24.63 -8.52 12.33
N GLU A 283 24.59 -7.53 13.19
CA GLU A 283 23.41 -6.68 13.32
C GLU A 283 23.08 -6.01 11.98
N LYS A 284 21.80 -5.97 11.66
CA LYS A 284 21.34 -5.28 10.45
C LYS A 284 21.51 -3.78 10.64
N VAL A 285 22.29 -3.19 9.76
CA VAL A 285 22.44 -1.74 9.72
C VAL A 285 21.09 -1.11 9.38
N ARG A 286 20.55 -0.34 10.32
CA ARG A 286 19.28 0.38 10.16
C ARG A 286 19.53 1.74 9.54
N SER A 287 18.57 2.20 8.75
CA SER A 287 18.54 3.59 8.27
C SER A 287 17.86 4.54 9.27
N THR A 288 17.18 4.00 10.27
CA THR A 288 16.44 4.69 11.34
C THR A 288 17.14 4.54 12.68
N GLU A 289 16.90 5.48 13.59
CA GLU A 289 17.49 5.46 14.94
C GLU A 289 17.01 4.24 15.74
N TYR A 290 15.72 4.01 15.75
CA TYR A 290 15.11 2.87 16.42
C TYR A 290 14.44 1.94 15.39
N PRO A 291 14.18 0.68 15.74
CA PRO A 291 13.29 -0.16 14.96
C PRO A 291 11.90 0.47 14.89
N PRO A 292 11.16 0.31 13.79
CA PRO A 292 9.78 0.73 13.71
C PRO A 292 8.90 -0.10 14.66
N LEU A 293 7.90 0.54 15.21
CA LEU A 293 6.83 -0.16 15.89
C LEU A 293 6.08 -1.02 14.87
N ASN A 294 6.19 -2.33 15.00
CA ASN A 294 5.40 -3.24 14.16
C ASN A 294 3.96 -3.19 14.64
N THR A 295 3.10 -2.69 13.77
CA THR A 295 1.66 -2.64 14.00
C THR A 295 0.95 -3.86 13.41
N GLU A 296 1.69 -4.74 12.76
CA GLU A 296 1.17 -6.00 12.23
C GLU A 296 1.23 -7.06 13.33
N SER A 297 0.08 -7.67 13.59
CA SER A 297 -0.01 -8.83 14.47
C SER A 297 0.91 -9.93 13.95
N PRO A 298 1.70 -10.60 14.82
CA PRO A 298 2.58 -11.69 14.41
C PRO A 298 1.84 -12.91 13.85
N GLU A 299 0.53 -12.98 14.03
CA GLU A 299 -0.29 -14.04 13.45
C GLU A 299 -0.38 -13.88 11.93
N ALA A 300 0.26 -14.78 11.23
CA ALA A 300 0.47 -14.75 9.78
C ALA A 300 -0.77 -15.15 8.96
N SER A 301 -1.97 -14.92 9.45
CA SER A 301 -3.19 -15.23 8.70
C SER A 301 -3.40 -14.27 7.52
N ALA A 302 -3.87 -14.80 6.39
CA ALA A 302 -4.11 -14.00 5.20
C ALA A 302 -5.35 -13.12 5.34
N ALA A 303 -5.30 -11.93 4.75
CA ALA A 303 -6.49 -11.10 4.63
C ALA A 303 -7.49 -11.71 3.64
N GLU A 304 -8.78 -11.66 3.97
CA GLU A 304 -9.89 -12.18 3.16
C GLU A 304 -9.80 -11.78 1.67
N VAL A 305 -9.52 -10.51 1.38
CA VAL A 305 -9.39 -10.00 0.00
C VAL A 305 -8.26 -10.68 -0.77
N THR A 306 -7.18 -11.06 -0.08
CA THR A 306 -6.05 -11.77 -0.70
C THR A 306 -6.48 -13.17 -1.11
N ILE A 307 -7.12 -13.92 -0.20
CA ILE A 307 -7.63 -15.27 -0.47
C ILE A 307 -8.70 -15.24 -1.56
N GLN A 308 -9.63 -14.29 -1.50
CA GLN A 308 -10.65 -14.12 -2.55
C GLN A 308 -10.04 -13.89 -3.93
N THR A 309 -8.90 -13.15 -4.00
CA THR A 309 -8.18 -12.98 -5.27
C THR A 309 -7.57 -14.30 -5.74
N TYR A 310 -6.99 -15.11 -4.84
CA TYR A 310 -6.44 -16.42 -5.19
C TYR A 310 -7.56 -17.39 -5.64
N ILE A 311 -8.70 -17.40 -4.97
CA ILE A 311 -9.88 -18.18 -5.39
C ILE A 311 -10.31 -17.78 -6.82
N SER A 312 -10.37 -16.46 -7.08
CA SER A 312 -10.73 -15.97 -8.42
C SER A 312 -9.72 -16.42 -9.49
N MET A 313 -8.43 -16.44 -9.14
CA MET A 313 -7.37 -16.90 -10.04
C MET A 313 -7.42 -18.43 -10.23
N ALA A 314 -7.70 -19.21 -9.17
CA ALA A 314 -7.85 -20.66 -9.27
C ALA A 314 -8.99 -21.05 -10.21
N LYS A 315 -10.11 -20.31 -10.19
CA LYS A 315 -11.24 -20.56 -11.10
C LYS A 315 -10.90 -20.39 -12.58
N LEU A 316 -9.90 -19.59 -12.91
CA LEU A 316 -9.46 -19.38 -14.30
C LEU A 316 -8.69 -20.58 -14.87
N ILE A 317 -8.38 -21.60 -14.08
CA ILE A 317 -7.68 -22.81 -14.59
C ILE A 317 -8.53 -23.57 -15.63
N ASN A 318 -9.86 -23.45 -15.54
CA ASN A 318 -10.79 -24.04 -16.50
C ASN A 318 -11.10 -23.06 -17.65
N THR A 319 -10.05 -22.45 -18.21
CA THR A 319 -10.16 -21.55 -19.37
C THR A 319 -10.57 -22.29 -20.64
N ASN A 320 -11.27 -21.58 -21.51
CA ASN A 320 -11.65 -22.08 -22.83
C ASN A 320 -10.64 -21.72 -23.93
N ILE A 321 -9.58 -20.99 -23.59
CA ILE A 321 -8.51 -20.64 -24.53
C ILE A 321 -7.79 -21.92 -24.99
N PHE A 322 -7.73 -22.21 -26.27
CA PHE A 322 -7.02 -23.36 -26.87
C PHE A 322 -7.37 -24.73 -26.24
N LYS A 323 -8.64 -25.02 -26.08
CA LYS A 323 -9.13 -26.27 -25.46
C LYS A 323 -8.50 -27.55 -25.97
N ASP A 324 -8.27 -27.65 -27.26
CA ASP A 324 -7.75 -28.86 -27.90
C ASP A 324 -6.27 -29.13 -27.62
N ASN A 325 -5.56 -28.17 -27.07
CA ASN A 325 -4.11 -28.25 -26.81
C ASN A 325 -3.74 -28.28 -25.31
N SER A 326 -4.72 -28.38 -24.43
CA SER A 326 -4.51 -28.29 -23.00
C SER A 326 -5.16 -29.43 -22.21
N SER A 327 -4.72 -29.60 -20.97
CA SER A 327 -5.34 -30.46 -19.98
C SER A 327 -5.89 -29.56 -18.88
N SER A 328 -7.18 -29.64 -18.59
CA SER A 328 -7.83 -28.85 -17.52
C SER A 328 -8.40 -29.79 -16.45
N PRO A 329 -8.46 -29.37 -15.20
CA PRO A 329 -9.14 -30.15 -14.16
C PRO A 329 -10.65 -30.18 -14.37
N SER A 330 -11.36 -31.04 -13.66
CA SER A 330 -12.82 -31.05 -13.67
C SER A 330 -13.36 -29.68 -13.24
N ILE A 331 -14.44 -29.21 -13.90
CA ILE A 331 -15.12 -27.96 -13.54
C ILE A 331 -15.59 -28.00 -12.08
N GLU A 332 -16.00 -29.15 -11.59
CA GLU A 332 -16.44 -29.35 -10.20
C GLU A 332 -15.33 -29.05 -9.20
N ALA A 333 -14.06 -29.22 -9.58
CA ALA A 333 -12.93 -28.90 -8.72
C ALA A 333 -12.88 -27.42 -8.29
N THR A 334 -13.39 -26.51 -9.13
CA THR A 334 -13.36 -25.06 -8.86
C THR A 334 -14.72 -24.40 -8.65
N LYS A 335 -15.80 -25.06 -9.11
CA LYS A 335 -17.19 -24.50 -9.07
C LYS A 335 -17.62 -24.12 -7.66
N SER A 336 -17.34 -24.98 -6.70
CA SER A 336 -17.76 -24.82 -5.31
C SER A 336 -16.86 -23.90 -4.48
N LEU A 337 -15.74 -23.41 -5.03
CA LEU A 337 -14.80 -22.56 -4.32
C LEU A 337 -15.41 -21.17 -4.05
N CYS A 338 -15.55 -20.83 -2.80
CA CYS A 338 -15.97 -19.50 -2.38
C CYS A 338 -15.37 -19.17 -1.00
N ILE A 339 -15.25 -17.87 -0.73
CA ILE A 339 -14.67 -17.39 0.52
C ILE A 339 -15.47 -17.85 1.76
N ARG A 340 -16.79 -18.04 1.61
CA ARG A 340 -17.65 -18.50 2.71
C ARG A 340 -17.24 -19.89 3.20
N LYS A 341 -17.00 -20.84 2.29
CA LYS A 341 -16.53 -22.18 2.65
C LYS A 341 -15.17 -22.15 3.36
N ILE A 342 -14.30 -21.24 2.97
CA ILE A 342 -13.00 -21.07 3.63
C ILE A 342 -13.18 -20.47 5.03
N ASN A 343 -14.07 -19.50 5.18
CA ASN A 343 -14.40 -18.91 6.50
C ASN A 343 -15.02 -19.94 7.46
N ASP A 344 -15.73 -20.94 6.93
CA ASP A 344 -16.29 -22.03 7.73
C ASP A 344 -15.18 -22.99 8.24
N LEU A 345 -14.03 -23.07 7.54
CA LEU A 345 -12.90 -23.90 7.90
C LEU A 345 -11.87 -23.19 8.79
N VAL A 346 -11.63 -21.89 8.53
CA VAL A 346 -10.58 -21.12 9.20
C VAL A 346 -11.06 -19.69 9.47
N LYS A 347 -10.82 -19.21 10.67
CA LYS A 347 -11.10 -17.83 11.03
C LYS A 347 -10.11 -16.89 10.32
N LEU A 348 -10.55 -16.24 9.26
CA LEU A 348 -9.74 -15.27 8.54
C LEU A 348 -9.41 -14.04 9.39
N LYS A 349 -8.24 -13.46 9.16
CA LYS A 349 -7.86 -12.20 9.77
C LYS A 349 -8.83 -11.10 9.29
N PRO A 350 -9.44 -10.33 10.18
CA PRO A 350 -10.19 -9.16 9.77
C PRO A 350 -9.28 -8.24 8.96
N LYS A 351 -9.84 -7.50 8.00
CA LYS A 351 -9.06 -6.59 7.14
C LYS A 351 -8.10 -5.77 8.01
N ALA A 352 -6.80 -5.96 7.79
CA ALA A 352 -5.79 -5.17 8.47
C ALA A 352 -6.06 -3.69 8.18
N ARG A 353 -6.18 -2.90 9.24
CA ARG A 353 -6.45 -1.48 9.14
C ARG A 353 -5.21 -0.72 9.54
N THR A 354 -4.89 0.32 8.80
CA THR A 354 -3.80 1.22 9.17
C THR A 354 -4.10 1.81 10.55
N GLN A 355 -3.19 1.67 11.49
CA GLN A 355 -3.36 2.20 12.84
C GLN A 355 -3.49 3.74 12.81
N THR A 356 -4.41 4.28 13.59
CA THR A 356 -4.59 5.73 13.69
C THR A 356 -3.48 6.33 14.56
N LEU A 357 -3.03 7.52 14.19
CA LEU A 357 -2.07 8.28 15.00
C LEU A 357 -2.82 8.98 16.12
N SER A 358 -2.19 9.08 17.30
CA SER A 358 -2.74 9.91 18.37
C SER A 358 -2.69 11.38 17.97
N PRO A 359 -3.70 12.18 18.37
CA PRO A 359 -3.71 13.62 18.11
C PRO A 359 -2.46 14.34 18.58
N ASP A 360 -1.94 13.99 19.78
CA ASP A 360 -0.75 14.60 20.36
C ASP A 360 0.49 14.44 19.47
N VAL A 361 0.70 13.23 18.91
CA VAL A 361 1.82 12.98 17.99
C VAL A 361 1.67 13.83 16.75
N VAL A 362 0.46 13.87 16.17
CA VAL A 362 0.21 14.62 14.93
C VAL A 362 0.38 16.12 15.15
N PHE A 363 -0.22 16.70 16.18
CA PHE A 363 -0.15 18.14 16.44
C PHE A 363 1.26 18.57 16.84
N LYS A 364 1.96 17.79 17.70
CA LYS A 364 3.35 18.07 18.05
C LYS A 364 4.24 18.08 16.82
N LEU A 365 4.14 17.04 15.98
CA LEU A 365 4.95 16.91 14.78
C LEU A 365 4.61 18.01 13.73
N THR A 366 3.33 18.39 13.64
CA THR A 366 2.88 19.49 12.76
C THR A 366 3.52 20.81 13.21
N ARG A 367 3.47 21.14 14.48
CA ARG A 367 4.06 22.35 15.05
C ARG A 367 5.58 22.39 14.81
N GLN A 368 6.28 21.32 15.18
CA GLN A 368 7.73 21.22 15.02
C GLN A 368 8.16 21.32 13.54
N SER A 369 7.41 20.67 12.63
CA SER A 369 7.66 20.75 11.18
C SER A 369 7.45 22.16 10.64
N PHE A 370 6.43 22.89 11.11
CA PHE A 370 6.22 24.30 10.74
C PHE A 370 7.36 25.19 11.25
N GLU A 371 7.68 25.08 12.54
CA GLU A 371 8.75 25.87 13.17
C GLU A 371 10.08 25.66 12.45
N PHE A 372 10.44 24.41 12.16
CA PHE A 372 11.66 24.07 11.41
C PHE A 372 11.63 24.64 9.98
N THR A 373 10.53 24.46 9.27
CA THR A 373 10.39 24.92 7.88
C THR A 373 10.44 26.43 7.80
N LEU A 374 9.70 27.14 8.65
CA LEU A 374 9.69 28.61 8.68
C LEU A 374 11.08 29.17 8.97
N LYS A 375 11.81 28.54 9.89
CA LYS A 375 13.11 29.02 10.33
C LYS A 375 14.25 28.72 9.36
N TYR A 376 14.24 27.55 8.70
CA TYR A 376 15.43 27.03 8.02
C TYR A 376 15.26 26.73 6.53
N GLN A 377 14.05 26.81 5.98
CA GLN A 377 13.79 26.34 4.61
C GLN A 377 14.67 27.06 3.58
N GLN A 378 14.71 28.38 3.61
CA GLN A 378 15.41 29.15 2.61
C GLN A 378 16.93 28.90 2.69
N GLU A 379 17.48 28.94 3.89
CA GLU A 379 18.90 28.78 4.13
C GLU A 379 19.39 27.37 3.71
N ILE A 380 18.63 26.32 4.04
CA ILE A 380 18.95 24.96 3.63
C ILE A 380 18.89 24.80 2.11
N LEU A 381 17.84 25.31 1.46
CA LEU A 381 17.72 25.24 0.00
C LEU A 381 18.85 26.00 -0.72
N ASP A 382 19.18 27.20 -0.26
CA ASP A 382 20.28 28.00 -0.83
C ASP A 382 21.64 27.32 -0.63
N ALA A 383 21.87 26.75 0.55
CA ALA A 383 23.08 26.00 0.85
C ALA A 383 23.21 24.74 -0.02
N CYS A 384 22.10 24.00 -0.19
CA CYS A 384 22.07 22.83 -1.06
C CYS A 384 22.29 23.20 -2.53
N LEU A 385 21.69 24.28 -3.00
CA LEU A 385 21.87 24.75 -4.38
C LEU A 385 23.34 25.13 -4.64
N LEU A 386 23.98 25.79 -3.67
CA LEU A 386 25.40 26.11 -3.72
C LEU A 386 26.25 24.85 -3.75
N ALA A 387 26.03 23.92 -2.80
CA ALA A 387 26.79 22.68 -2.70
C ALA A 387 26.66 21.80 -3.96
N LEU A 388 25.46 21.70 -4.51
CA LEU A 388 25.19 20.98 -5.76
C LEU A 388 25.87 21.66 -6.97
N SER A 389 25.83 22.98 -7.03
CA SER A 389 26.48 23.75 -8.12
C SER A 389 28.00 23.59 -8.13
N GLU A 390 28.60 23.57 -6.97
CA GLU A 390 30.05 23.37 -6.82
C GLU A 390 30.48 21.90 -6.96
N GLY A 391 29.56 20.96 -6.95
CA GLY A 391 29.84 19.52 -7.12
C GLY A 391 30.59 18.92 -5.96
N ALA A 392 30.14 19.16 -4.73
CA ALA A 392 30.79 18.85 -3.47
C ALA A 392 31.32 17.41 -3.31
N ALA A 393 30.80 16.46 -4.03
CA ALA A 393 31.15 15.04 -3.90
C ALA A 393 31.38 14.33 -5.23
N LYS A 394 31.83 15.00 -6.27
CA LYS A 394 32.10 14.36 -7.56
C LYS A 394 33.22 13.31 -7.47
N ASN A 395 32.83 12.04 -7.66
CA ASN A 395 33.82 10.98 -7.87
C ASN A 395 33.93 10.69 -9.39
N PRO A 396 35.09 10.98 -10.04
CA PRO A 396 35.24 10.79 -11.47
C PRO A 396 35.26 9.32 -11.95
N LYS A 397 35.37 8.35 -11.05
CA LYS A 397 35.49 6.92 -11.40
C LYS A 397 34.19 6.17 -11.57
N THR A 398 33.06 6.71 -11.19
CA THR A 398 31.78 5.96 -11.12
C THR A 398 30.69 6.42 -12.09
N GLY A 399 31.01 7.28 -13.04
CA GLY A 399 30.10 7.64 -14.12
C GLY A 399 30.43 6.86 -15.39
N SER A 400 29.44 6.18 -15.99
CA SER A 400 29.59 5.70 -17.36
C SER A 400 29.99 6.89 -18.25
N ASN A 401 30.96 6.69 -19.15
CA ASN A 401 31.55 7.73 -20.00
C ASN A 401 30.53 8.47 -20.90
N LYS A 402 29.26 8.07 -20.93
CA LYS A 402 28.23 8.60 -21.85
C LYS A 402 27.43 9.80 -21.34
N GLU A 403 27.44 10.12 -20.05
CA GLU A 403 26.61 11.19 -19.48
C GLU A 403 27.38 12.23 -18.66
N ARG A 404 28.63 12.52 -19.00
CA ARG A 404 29.33 13.65 -18.37
C ARG A 404 28.74 14.94 -18.90
N PRO A 405 28.14 15.81 -18.04
CA PRO A 405 27.86 17.18 -18.47
C PRO A 405 29.19 17.85 -18.87
N LYS A 406 29.26 18.28 -20.11
CA LYS A 406 30.50 18.71 -20.78
C LYS A 406 31.20 19.90 -20.13
N LYS A 407 30.63 20.60 -19.19
CA LYS A 407 31.26 21.65 -18.38
C LYS A 407 30.39 21.95 -17.16
N ARG A 408 30.83 21.57 -15.97
CA ARG A 408 30.50 22.35 -14.78
C ARG A 408 31.67 23.32 -14.56
N LEU A 409 31.43 24.57 -14.83
CA LEU A 409 32.39 25.62 -14.64
C LEU A 409 32.78 25.69 -13.16
N GLY A 410 34.08 25.72 -12.86
CA GLY A 410 34.65 26.10 -11.59
C GLY A 410 34.95 24.98 -10.59
N THR A 411 34.50 23.71 -10.80
CA THR A 411 34.63 22.68 -9.79
C THR A 411 35.86 21.78 -9.89
N PHE A 412 36.44 21.65 -11.05
CA PHE A 412 37.62 20.83 -11.26
C PHE A 412 38.57 21.46 -12.30
N ASN A 413 39.79 21.84 -11.87
CA ASN A 413 40.86 22.24 -12.74
C ASN A 413 41.85 21.06 -12.87
N PRO A 414 41.95 20.41 -14.04
CA PRO A 414 42.85 19.29 -14.24
C PRO A 414 44.31 19.62 -13.88
N SER A 415 44.75 20.82 -14.15
CA SER A 415 46.14 21.27 -13.91
C SER A 415 46.46 21.36 -12.40
N ILE A 416 45.51 21.72 -11.57
CA ILE A 416 45.71 21.87 -10.12
C ILE A 416 45.49 20.55 -9.37
N HIS A 417 44.61 19.73 -9.85
CA HIS A 417 44.15 18.53 -9.12
C HIS A 417 44.65 17.23 -9.75
N GLN A 418 45.57 17.31 -10.74
CA GLN A 418 46.04 16.16 -11.49
C GLN A 418 46.68 15.08 -10.63
N ASN A 419 47.40 15.48 -9.57
CA ASN A 419 48.11 14.58 -8.66
C ASN A 419 47.34 14.16 -7.42
N MET A 420 46.09 14.61 -7.26
CA MET A 420 45.23 14.22 -6.12
C MET A 420 44.56 12.90 -6.35
N SER A 421 44.56 12.04 -5.38
CA SER A 421 43.70 10.84 -5.33
C SER A 421 42.23 11.21 -5.37
N VAL A 422 41.38 10.23 -5.67
CA VAL A 422 39.89 10.45 -5.68
C VAL A 422 39.37 10.92 -4.33
N THR A 423 39.93 10.38 -3.25
CA THR A 423 39.57 10.74 -1.88
C THR A 423 40.00 12.16 -1.54
N GLU A 424 41.25 12.52 -1.84
CA GLU A 424 41.77 13.86 -1.62
C GLU A 424 41.01 14.94 -2.40
N ARG A 425 40.61 14.63 -3.65
CA ARG A 425 39.77 15.53 -4.46
C ARG A 425 38.35 15.68 -3.83
N GLY A 426 37.81 14.62 -3.28
CA GLY A 426 36.56 14.68 -2.55
C GLY A 426 36.64 15.57 -1.32
N HIS A 427 37.70 15.44 -0.52
CA HIS A 427 37.96 16.29 0.64
C HIS A 427 38.20 17.75 0.27
N PHE A 428 38.98 18.01 -0.79
CA PHE A 428 39.19 19.35 -1.28
C PHE A 428 37.91 20.06 -1.68
N MET A 429 37.07 19.40 -2.46
CA MET A 429 35.78 19.95 -2.89
C MET A 429 34.84 20.18 -1.71
N LYS A 430 34.82 19.27 -0.75
CA LYS A 430 34.05 19.38 0.49
C LYS A 430 34.50 20.63 1.29
N ASN A 431 35.82 20.82 1.49
CA ASN A 431 36.37 21.97 2.21
C ASN A 431 36.11 23.30 1.48
N LYS A 432 36.17 23.31 0.15
CA LYS A 432 35.82 24.49 -0.66
C LYS A 432 34.35 24.89 -0.47
N VAL A 433 33.43 23.92 -0.53
CA VAL A 433 32.02 24.18 -0.31
C VAL A 433 31.76 24.67 1.10
N MET A 434 32.38 24.03 2.11
CA MET A 434 32.26 24.49 3.50
C MET A 434 32.71 25.91 3.69
N GLY A 435 33.87 26.31 3.08
CA GLY A 435 34.34 27.68 3.14
C GLY A 435 33.39 28.70 2.44
N MET A 436 32.68 28.29 1.40
CA MET A 436 31.68 29.13 0.75
C MET A 436 30.41 29.26 1.61
N LEU A 437 29.99 28.15 2.28
CA LEU A 437 28.87 28.16 3.21
C LEU A 437 29.13 29.01 4.45
N ASP A 438 30.38 28.97 4.96
CA ASP A 438 30.79 29.81 6.09
C ASP A 438 30.63 31.31 5.79
N LYS A 439 30.98 31.73 4.58
CA LYS A 439 30.81 33.11 4.12
C LYS A 439 29.35 33.55 4.02
N LYS A 440 28.39 32.59 3.91
CA LYS A 440 26.95 32.87 3.85
C LYS A 440 26.25 32.71 5.20
N GLY A 441 26.99 32.53 6.29
CA GLY A 441 26.41 32.40 7.64
C GLY A 441 25.75 31.05 7.93
N VAL A 442 25.79 30.08 7.03
CA VAL A 442 25.16 28.77 7.22
C VAL A 442 25.83 27.95 8.31
N LYS A 443 27.12 28.24 8.60
CA LYS A 443 27.83 27.61 9.72
C LYS A 443 27.20 27.93 11.09
N ALA A 444 26.53 29.06 11.21
CA ALA A 444 25.80 29.42 12.41
C ALA A 444 24.64 28.45 12.73
N MET A 445 24.18 27.69 11.74
CA MET A 445 23.18 26.61 11.94
C MET A 445 23.78 25.34 12.56
N GLY A 446 25.11 25.20 12.65
CA GLY A 446 25.78 24.02 13.18
C GLY A 446 26.41 23.12 12.12
N ILE A 447 26.25 23.42 10.82
CA ILE A 447 26.71 22.57 9.71
C ILE A 447 28.24 22.42 9.71
N ARG A 448 28.72 21.20 9.87
CA ARG A 448 30.15 20.84 9.84
C ARG A 448 30.50 20.03 8.59
N GLN A 449 29.54 19.40 7.94
CA GLN A 449 29.78 18.65 6.72
C GLN A 449 28.61 18.77 5.74
N VAL A 450 28.92 18.55 4.47
CA VAL A 450 27.94 18.60 3.36
C VAL A 450 27.31 17.22 3.12
N LEU A 451 28.10 16.15 3.26
CA LEU A 451 27.75 14.76 2.93
C LEU A 451 26.97 14.11 4.08
N PRO A 452 26.22 13.03 3.78
CA PRO A 452 25.57 12.26 4.82
C PRO A 452 26.58 11.67 5.81
N PHE A 453 26.10 11.40 7.02
CA PHE A 453 26.86 10.63 8.00
C PHE A 453 27.05 9.18 7.55
N GLU A 454 28.11 8.56 8.00
CA GLU A 454 28.27 7.12 7.87
C GLU A 454 27.16 6.42 8.70
N THR A 455 26.66 5.34 8.16
CA THR A 455 25.48 4.68 8.73
C THR A 455 25.72 4.08 10.12
N LEU A 456 26.98 3.79 10.45
CA LEU A 456 27.42 3.16 11.71
C LEU A 456 28.03 4.14 12.72
N ALA A 457 28.00 5.45 12.45
CA ALA A 457 28.52 6.41 13.42
C ALA A 457 27.66 6.36 14.70
N ALA A 458 28.31 6.17 15.85
CA ALA A 458 27.63 5.96 17.14
C ALA A 458 26.81 7.19 17.58
N ASP A 459 27.27 8.38 17.26
CA ASP A 459 26.73 9.69 17.59
C ASP A 459 25.91 10.32 16.44
N LYS A 460 25.61 9.53 15.40
CA LYS A 460 24.97 10.02 14.17
C LYS A 460 23.70 10.84 14.45
N TYR A 461 22.80 10.34 15.26
CA TYR A 461 21.49 10.99 15.46
C TYR A 461 21.60 12.23 16.33
N GLU A 462 22.52 12.26 17.28
CA GLU A 462 22.87 13.45 18.04
C GLU A 462 23.45 14.53 17.13
N ALA A 463 24.40 14.18 16.27
CA ALA A 463 24.98 15.09 15.31
C ALA A 463 23.93 15.61 14.28
N ILE A 464 22.92 14.80 13.93
CA ILE A 464 21.80 15.24 13.11
C ILE A 464 20.96 16.29 13.84
N ARG A 465 20.64 16.08 15.12
CA ARG A 465 19.90 17.05 15.95
C ARG A 465 20.69 18.33 16.18
N ASN A 466 22.02 18.24 16.19
CA ASN A 466 22.91 19.38 16.26
C ASN A 466 23.15 20.07 14.89
N HIS A 467 22.41 19.67 13.84
CA HIS A 467 22.45 20.24 12.49
C HIS A 467 23.79 20.07 11.74
N GLU A 468 24.58 19.06 12.07
CA GLU A 468 25.96 18.98 11.60
C GLU A 468 26.11 18.57 10.12
N SER A 469 25.07 18.03 9.45
CA SER A 469 25.11 17.62 8.05
C SER A 469 24.04 18.31 7.21
N LEU A 470 24.47 18.98 6.14
CA LEU A 470 23.57 19.61 5.18
C LEU A 470 22.68 18.59 4.46
N PHE A 471 23.19 17.40 4.15
CA PHE A 471 22.43 16.32 3.51
C PHE A 471 21.25 15.86 4.40
N GLU A 472 21.51 15.66 5.68
CA GLU A 472 20.49 15.22 6.63
C GLU A 472 19.45 16.32 6.89
N LEU A 473 19.91 17.57 7.02
CA LEU A 473 19.00 18.72 7.16
C LEU A 473 18.07 18.88 5.95
N TYR A 474 18.58 18.62 4.73
CA TYR A 474 17.71 18.62 3.55
C TYR A 474 16.67 17.50 3.61
N SER A 475 17.04 16.32 4.08
CA SER A 475 16.12 15.20 4.24
C SER A 475 15.02 15.51 5.26
N ILE A 476 15.38 16.17 6.38
CA ILE A 476 14.42 16.63 7.40
C ILE A 476 13.53 17.73 6.82
N LEU A 477 14.07 18.67 6.06
CA LEU A 477 13.29 19.73 5.41
C LEU A 477 12.29 19.15 4.41
N MET A 478 12.72 18.25 3.53
CA MET A 478 11.81 17.61 2.58
C MET A 478 10.74 16.78 3.31
N GLY A 479 11.12 16.08 4.36
CA GLY A 479 10.18 15.35 5.22
C GLY A 479 9.15 16.27 5.86
N SER A 480 9.57 17.40 6.43
CA SER A 480 8.69 18.40 7.01
C SER A 480 7.73 19.01 5.99
N CYS A 481 8.24 19.37 4.80
CA CYS A 481 7.41 19.91 3.73
C CYS A 481 6.40 18.86 3.19
N GLN A 482 6.82 17.62 3.02
CA GLN A 482 5.94 16.50 2.64
C GLN A 482 4.86 16.25 3.68
N TYR A 483 5.25 16.21 4.95
CA TYR A 483 4.36 16.02 6.08
C TYR A 483 3.29 17.13 6.14
N LEU A 484 3.70 18.38 6.13
CA LEU A 484 2.79 19.54 6.20
C LEU A 484 1.83 19.59 5.01
N THR A 485 2.35 19.37 3.81
CA THR A 485 1.49 19.29 2.61
C THR A 485 0.54 18.11 2.71
N GLY A 486 1.02 16.96 3.19
CA GLY A 486 0.27 15.74 3.30
C GLY A 486 -0.85 15.77 4.32
N ILE A 487 -0.62 16.35 5.50
CA ILE A 487 -1.64 16.45 6.56
C ILE A 487 -2.74 17.44 6.19
N ILE A 488 -2.39 18.61 5.64
CA ILE A 488 -3.37 19.65 5.30
C ILE A 488 -4.19 19.31 4.06
N THR A 489 -3.59 18.69 3.07
CA THR A 489 -4.30 18.34 1.82
C THR A 489 -4.92 16.95 1.85
N ALA A 490 -4.55 16.12 2.79
CA ALA A 490 -4.98 14.73 2.92
C ALA A 490 -4.79 13.90 1.64
N ARG A 491 -3.74 14.19 0.84
CA ARG A 491 -3.47 13.50 -0.43
C ARG A 491 -2.91 12.11 -0.21
N ARG A 492 -3.08 11.24 -1.21
CA ARG A 492 -2.41 9.94 -1.23
C ARG A 492 -0.91 10.13 -1.49
N GLN A 493 -0.09 9.25 -0.96
CA GLN A 493 1.36 9.29 -1.15
C GLN A 493 1.75 9.37 -2.64
N ASP A 494 1.13 8.57 -3.50
CA ASP A 494 1.39 8.59 -4.94
C ASP A 494 0.99 9.90 -5.64
N GLU A 495 -0.02 10.59 -5.11
CA GLU A 495 -0.45 11.91 -5.59
C GLU A 495 0.61 12.96 -5.25
N LEU A 496 1.13 12.96 -4.01
CA LEU A 496 2.21 13.84 -3.57
C LEU A 496 3.53 13.58 -4.31
N ILE A 497 3.91 12.31 -4.47
CA ILE A 497 5.10 11.93 -5.23
C ILE A 497 5.02 12.39 -6.69
N SER A 498 3.82 12.47 -7.25
CA SER A 498 3.63 12.84 -8.66
C SER A 498 3.52 14.35 -8.93
N LEU A 499 3.59 15.19 -7.90
CA LEU A 499 3.64 16.65 -8.07
C LEU A 499 4.81 17.04 -8.97
N LYS A 500 4.60 18.00 -9.86
CA LYS A 500 5.61 18.46 -10.82
C LYS A 500 6.73 19.20 -10.10
N SER A 501 7.85 19.40 -10.77
CA SER A 501 8.95 20.23 -10.24
C SER A 501 8.52 21.66 -9.95
N SER A 502 7.60 22.22 -10.75
CA SER A 502 7.00 23.54 -10.58
C SER A 502 5.61 23.61 -11.23
N GLY A 503 4.86 24.68 -10.94
CA GLY A 503 3.53 24.90 -11.46
C GLY A 503 2.46 24.03 -10.80
N ASN A 504 2.56 23.82 -9.49
CA ASN A 504 1.57 23.07 -8.71
C ASN A 504 0.58 23.99 -7.98
N LEU A 505 0.76 25.31 -8.05
CA LEU A 505 -0.13 26.28 -7.43
C LEU A 505 -1.08 26.90 -8.47
N SER A 506 -2.31 27.16 -8.08
CA SER A 506 -3.33 27.92 -8.82
C SER A 506 -3.91 29.03 -7.92
N PRO A 507 -3.76 30.29 -8.26
CA PRO A 507 -2.97 30.82 -9.38
C PRO A 507 -1.48 30.60 -9.21
N ASN A 508 -0.73 30.55 -10.32
CA ASN A 508 0.73 30.38 -10.30
C ASN A 508 1.43 31.74 -10.11
N LEU A 509 1.21 32.32 -8.94
CA LEU A 509 1.76 33.60 -8.49
C LEU A 509 2.55 33.41 -7.20
N SER A 510 3.50 34.32 -6.95
CA SER A 510 4.31 34.29 -5.72
C SER A 510 3.44 34.57 -4.48
N PRO A 511 3.33 33.63 -3.52
CA PRO A 511 2.58 33.88 -2.28
C PRO A 511 3.28 34.87 -1.33
N PHE A 512 4.45 35.34 -1.66
CA PHE A 512 5.19 36.36 -0.91
C PHE A 512 4.86 37.78 -1.39
N GLU A 513 4.43 37.90 -2.64
CA GLU A 513 4.05 39.16 -3.26
C GLU A 513 2.55 39.38 -3.26
N HIS A 514 1.76 38.30 -3.13
CA HIS A 514 0.31 38.30 -3.23
C HIS A 514 -0.31 37.57 -2.01
N GLU A 515 -0.29 38.18 -0.83
CA GLU A 515 -0.72 37.55 0.43
C GLU A 515 -2.24 37.34 0.55
N ASN A 516 -3.05 38.13 -0.19
CA ASN A 516 -4.52 38.11 -0.09
C ASN A 516 -5.20 37.22 -1.15
N ILE A 517 -4.50 36.32 -1.77
CA ILE A 517 -5.02 35.41 -2.79
C ILE A 517 -5.20 34.02 -2.18
N ASP A 518 -6.32 33.38 -2.49
CA ASP A 518 -6.58 31.99 -2.18
C ASP A 518 -5.82 31.08 -3.16
N TYR A 519 -5.04 30.16 -2.61
CA TYR A 519 -4.25 29.22 -3.39
C TYR A 519 -4.85 27.85 -3.38
N ASN A 520 -4.81 27.17 -4.53
CA ASN A 520 -5.14 25.77 -4.67
C ASN A 520 -3.90 24.95 -5.05
N LEU A 521 -3.82 23.72 -4.57
CA LEU A 521 -2.84 22.72 -5.02
C LEU A 521 -3.41 21.97 -6.22
N ILE A 522 -2.67 21.95 -7.32
CA ILE A 522 -2.97 21.22 -8.55
C ILE A 522 -2.30 19.84 -8.46
N PHE A 523 -3.06 18.77 -8.60
CA PHE A 523 -2.52 17.41 -8.60
C PHE A 523 -3.35 16.45 -9.46
N ARG A 524 -2.78 15.27 -9.73
CA ARG A 524 -3.44 14.21 -10.50
C ARG A 524 -4.08 13.18 -9.59
N LEU A 525 -5.37 12.95 -9.74
CA LEU A 525 -6.12 11.93 -9.00
C LEU A 525 -5.79 10.54 -9.56
N LYS A 526 -5.25 9.65 -8.75
CA LYS A 526 -4.76 8.33 -9.21
C LYS A 526 -5.68 7.15 -8.94
N LYS A 527 -6.71 7.28 -8.15
CA LYS A 527 -7.63 6.19 -7.78
C LYS A 527 -9.06 6.71 -7.62
N SER A 528 -9.66 7.20 -8.66
CA SER A 528 -11.10 7.41 -8.66
C SER A 528 -11.73 6.23 -9.40
N GLY A 529 -12.41 5.36 -8.64
CA GLY A 529 -12.98 4.13 -9.14
C GLY A 529 -13.88 4.34 -10.35
N ASN A 530 -13.54 3.80 -11.40
CA ASN A 530 -14.27 3.15 -12.49
C ASN A 530 -13.18 2.65 -13.43
N GLY A 531 -12.90 1.34 -13.28
CA GLY A 531 -11.89 0.55 -13.94
C GLY A 531 -11.47 1.05 -15.31
N GLY A 532 -10.26 1.51 -15.45
CA GLY A 532 -9.68 1.79 -16.74
C GLY A 532 -8.62 2.88 -16.71
N LYS A 533 -7.64 2.76 -17.61
CA LYS A 533 -6.56 3.73 -17.82
C LYS A 533 -7.01 5.17 -18.07
N ILE A 534 -8.23 5.40 -18.48
CA ILE A 534 -8.72 6.69 -18.97
C ILE A 534 -9.24 7.58 -17.84
N SER A 535 -9.81 7.02 -16.77
CA SER A 535 -10.40 7.79 -15.67
C SER A 535 -9.40 8.24 -14.59
N SER A 536 -8.19 7.66 -14.57
CA SER A 536 -7.25 7.82 -13.46
C SER A 536 -6.31 9.03 -13.55
N ASN A 537 -6.45 9.87 -14.58
CA ASN A 537 -5.53 10.99 -14.82
C ASN A 537 -6.19 12.38 -14.74
N LYS A 538 -7.36 12.49 -14.12
CA LYS A 538 -8.00 13.80 -13.96
C LYS A 538 -7.15 14.71 -13.07
N THR A 539 -6.76 15.86 -13.61
CA THR A 539 -6.15 16.93 -12.83
C THR A 539 -7.26 17.65 -12.04
N ILE A 540 -7.06 17.81 -10.76
CA ILE A 540 -8.00 18.52 -9.87
C ILE A 540 -7.23 19.51 -9.00
N GLU A 541 -7.96 20.49 -8.48
CA GLU A 541 -7.45 21.52 -7.59
C GLU A 541 -8.14 21.43 -6.24
N ARG A 542 -7.38 21.71 -5.18
CA ARG A 542 -7.91 21.76 -3.81
C ARG A 542 -7.31 22.93 -3.05
N PRO A 543 -8.07 23.64 -2.24
CA PRO A 543 -7.58 24.78 -1.49
C PRO A 543 -6.49 24.36 -0.51
N ILE A 544 -5.53 25.24 -0.35
CA ILE A 544 -4.44 25.14 0.62
C ILE A 544 -4.27 26.49 1.33
N THR A 545 -3.69 26.44 2.52
CA THR A 545 -3.36 27.68 3.25
C THR A 545 -2.19 28.40 2.58
N THR A 546 -2.16 29.73 2.71
CA THR A 546 -1.05 30.57 2.21
C THR A 546 0.31 30.08 2.75
N SER A 547 0.37 29.61 3.99
CA SER A 547 1.61 29.04 4.56
C SER A 547 2.11 27.83 3.78
N ILE A 548 1.22 26.93 3.36
CA ILE A 548 1.60 25.78 2.53
C ILE A 548 1.96 26.23 1.11
N ALA A 549 1.27 27.20 0.55
CA ALA A 549 1.62 27.77 -0.74
C ALA A 549 3.04 28.38 -0.71
N LYS A 550 3.41 29.12 0.35
CA LYS A 550 4.76 29.66 0.55
C LYS A 550 5.83 28.55 0.62
N ILE A 551 5.55 27.46 1.31
CA ILE A 551 6.44 26.29 1.40
C ILE A 551 6.66 25.66 0.02
N ILE A 552 5.57 25.41 -0.72
CA ILE A 552 5.61 24.81 -2.06
C ILE A 552 6.37 25.71 -3.03
N TRP A 553 6.05 27.00 -3.04
CA TRP A 553 6.69 27.97 -3.91
C TRP A 553 8.21 28.02 -3.77
N ARG A 554 8.74 28.04 -2.54
CA ARG A 554 10.19 28.01 -2.31
C ARG A 554 10.85 26.76 -2.89
N ILE A 555 10.18 25.61 -2.77
CA ILE A 555 10.69 24.36 -3.37
C ILE A 555 10.64 24.42 -4.89
N GLU A 556 9.58 24.99 -5.48
CA GLU A 556 9.48 25.19 -6.93
C GLU A 556 10.59 26.07 -7.47
N VAL A 557 10.85 27.23 -6.85
CA VAL A 557 11.95 28.13 -7.20
C VAL A 557 13.33 27.44 -7.09
N PHE A 558 13.52 26.66 -6.03
CA PHE A 558 14.72 25.84 -5.87
C PHE A 558 14.87 24.82 -7.01
N ASN A 559 13.79 24.11 -7.35
CA ASN A 559 13.78 23.12 -8.42
C ASN A 559 14.07 23.75 -9.79
N GLU A 560 13.47 24.87 -10.11
CA GLU A 560 13.74 25.63 -11.34
C GLU A 560 15.19 26.09 -11.42
N SER A 561 15.72 26.60 -10.32
CA SER A 561 17.14 26.96 -10.22
C SER A 561 18.07 25.75 -10.39
N ALA A 562 17.69 24.60 -9.87
CA ALA A 562 18.46 23.37 -10.04
C ALA A 562 18.38 22.82 -11.48
N ILE A 563 17.24 22.90 -12.11
CA ILE A 563 17.02 22.49 -13.50
C ILE A 563 17.84 23.38 -14.45
N SER A 564 17.74 24.70 -14.29
CA SER A 564 18.49 25.68 -15.13
C SER A 564 20.01 25.49 -15.03
N ARG A 565 20.52 25.08 -13.87
CA ARG A 565 21.93 24.75 -13.65
C ARG A 565 22.34 23.34 -14.07
N GLY A 566 21.41 22.53 -14.58
CA GLY A 566 21.67 21.13 -14.99
C GLY A 566 22.04 20.21 -13.83
N ILE A 567 21.55 20.48 -12.63
CA ILE A 567 21.85 19.71 -11.40
C ILE A 567 20.90 18.52 -11.21
N VAL A 568 19.90 18.38 -12.08
CA VAL A 568 18.90 17.31 -11.99
C VAL A 568 19.37 16.08 -12.78
N LYS A 569 19.22 14.88 -12.19
CA LYS A 569 19.48 13.64 -12.90
C LYS A 569 18.32 13.34 -13.87
N GLY A 570 18.60 13.42 -15.17
CA GLY A 570 17.60 13.28 -16.22
C GLY A 570 16.98 14.63 -16.65
N LYS A 571 15.80 14.56 -17.28
CA LYS A 571 15.16 15.77 -17.87
C LYS A 571 14.24 16.53 -16.91
N SER A 572 13.83 15.90 -15.81
CA SER A 572 12.87 16.50 -14.85
C SER A 572 12.99 15.86 -13.47
N THR A 573 12.57 16.60 -12.46
CA THR A 573 12.39 16.10 -11.09
C THR A 573 10.93 16.23 -10.66
N ASN A 574 10.61 15.85 -9.41
CA ASN A 574 9.31 16.06 -8.79
C ASN A 574 9.41 17.27 -7.84
N LEU A 575 8.28 17.77 -7.34
CA LEU A 575 8.27 18.84 -6.33
C LEU A 575 9.15 18.44 -5.15
N PHE A 576 8.79 17.38 -4.46
CA PHE A 576 9.62 16.77 -3.45
C PHE A 576 10.63 15.85 -4.12
N ASN A 577 11.90 16.12 -3.93
CA ASN A 577 12.99 15.36 -4.56
C ASN A 577 14.03 14.93 -3.53
N ASN A 578 15.02 14.17 -3.96
CA ASN A 578 16.08 13.69 -3.08
C ASN A 578 17.41 14.18 -3.54
N LEU A 579 18.28 14.40 -2.59
CA LEU A 579 19.71 14.56 -2.87
C LEU A 579 20.34 13.19 -3.18
N ASP A 580 21.21 13.14 -4.16
CA ASP A 580 22.15 12.04 -4.29
C ASP A 580 23.12 12.08 -3.09
N ALA A 581 23.41 10.91 -2.50
CA ALA A 581 24.32 10.78 -1.35
C ALA A 581 25.73 11.38 -1.59
N ARG A 582 26.09 11.66 -2.83
CA ARG A 582 27.31 12.35 -3.22
C ARG A 582 27.16 13.85 -3.40
N MET A 583 25.98 14.38 -3.14
CA MET A 583 25.65 15.80 -3.36
C MET A 583 25.95 16.30 -4.78
N CYS A 584 25.70 15.46 -5.79
CA CYS A 584 25.97 15.83 -7.19
C CYS A 584 24.72 16.21 -7.97
N HIS A 585 23.59 15.61 -7.65
CA HIS A 585 22.33 15.89 -8.36
C HIS A 585 21.11 15.71 -7.48
N LEU A 586 20.03 16.31 -7.93
CA LEU A 586 18.67 15.98 -7.47
C LEU A 586 18.15 14.76 -8.25
N THR A 587 17.47 13.88 -7.55
CA THR A 587 16.84 12.69 -8.10
C THR A 587 15.34 12.68 -7.80
N LYS A 588 14.56 11.99 -8.65
CA LYS A 588 13.12 11.84 -8.43
C LYS A 588 12.83 11.07 -7.15
N THR A 589 11.80 11.51 -6.45
CA THR A 589 11.28 10.80 -5.28
C THR A 589 10.62 9.49 -5.69
N THR A 590 10.88 8.46 -4.92
CA THR A 590 10.25 7.14 -4.96
C THR A 590 9.44 6.94 -3.68
N VAL A 591 8.59 5.92 -3.63
CA VAL A 591 7.87 5.54 -2.39
C VAL A 591 8.85 5.32 -1.23
N ARG A 592 9.97 4.66 -1.50
CA ARG A 592 11.01 4.38 -0.48
C ARG A 592 11.64 5.67 0.06
N SER A 593 12.05 6.57 -0.82
CA SER A 593 12.69 7.81 -0.38
C SER A 593 11.70 8.79 0.26
N PHE A 594 10.45 8.80 -0.16
CA PHE A 594 9.38 9.54 0.50
C PHE A 594 9.21 9.10 1.95
N ASN A 595 9.15 7.79 2.19
CA ASN A 595 9.07 7.24 3.54
C ASN A 595 10.35 7.51 4.35
N ALA A 596 11.53 7.47 3.71
CA ALA A 596 12.80 7.79 4.39
C ALA A 596 12.84 9.23 4.88
N HIS A 597 12.27 10.19 4.15
CA HIS A 597 12.13 11.57 4.65
C HIS A 597 11.20 11.65 5.87
N PHE A 598 10.12 10.87 5.89
CA PHE A 598 9.24 10.76 7.07
C PHE A 598 9.97 10.12 8.25
N ASP A 599 10.79 9.10 8.00
CA ASP A 599 11.63 8.50 9.03
C ASP A 599 12.60 9.54 9.61
N SER A 600 13.23 10.35 8.74
CA SER A 600 14.16 11.41 9.17
C SER A 600 13.51 12.44 10.10
N ILE A 601 12.27 12.87 9.83
CA ILE A 601 11.58 13.82 10.73
C ILE A 601 11.15 13.16 12.04
N CYS A 602 10.78 11.87 12.02
CA CYS A 602 10.43 11.14 13.23
C CYS A 602 11.66 10.97 14.15
N ASP A 603 12.83 10.68 13.57
CA ASP A 603 14.08 10.59 14.34
C ASP A 603 14.55 11.94 14.84
N TYR A 604 14.46 13.00 14.04
CA TYR A 604 14.89 14.35 14.39
C TYR A 604 14.01 15.00 15.45
N PHE A 605 12.68 14.91 15.32
CA PHE A 605 11.72 15.48 16.27
C PHE A 605 11.34 14.53 17.40
N GLU A 606 11.96 13.37 17.46
CA GLU A 606 11.82 12.40 18.53
C GLU A 606 10.35 12.02 18.80
N THR A 607 9.73 11.41 17.78
CA THR A 607 8.39 10.83 17.97
C THR A 607 8.42 9.75 19.08
N PRO A 608 7.29 9.44 19.72
CA PRO A 608 7.24 8.59 20.89
C PRO A 608 7.92 7.23 20.70
N LEU A 609 8.61 6.79 21.75
CA LEU A 609 9.17 5.45 21.87
C LEU A 609 8.20 4.57 22.68
N VAL A 610 8.07 3.33 22.26
CA VAL A 610 7.31 2.30 22.94
C VAL A 610 8.29 1.22 23.37
N GLN A 611 8.28 0.87 24.63
CA GLN A 611 9.06 -0.24 25.15
C GLN A 611 8.29 -1.54 24.94
N MET A 612 8.93 -2.49 24.25
CA MET A 612 8.39 -3.82 24.02
C MET A 612 8.60 -4.71 25.25
N ASN A 613 7.94 -5.86 25.29
CA ASN A 613 8.02 -6.81 26.42
C ASN A 613 9.46 -7.30 26.68
N ASN A 614 10.30 -7.34 25.66
CA ASN A 614 11.73 -7.70 25.74
C ASN A 614 12.65 -6.55 26.17
N GLY A 615 12.09 -5.37 26.49
CA GLY A 615 12.85 -4.18 26.85
C GLY A 615 13.36 -3.37 25.65
N GLU A 616 13.18 -3.83 24.41
CA GLU A 616 13.57 -3.10 23.20
C GLU A 616 12.69 -1.85 23.02
N LEU A 617 13.33 -0.73 22.71
CA LEU A 617 12.63 0.51 22.38
C LEU A 617 12.36 0.56 20.88
N ARG A 618 11.09 0.81 20.53
CA ARG A 618 10.66 1.00 19.13
C ARG A 618 10.02 2.37 18.94
N ARG A 619 10.34 3.02 17.82
CA ARG A 619 9.80 4.35 17.49
C ARG A 619 8.56 4.25 16.62
N GLN A 620 7.61 5.14 16.87
CA GLN A 620 6.45 5.32 16.02
C GLN A 620 6.81 6.18 14.80
N TYR A 621 7.00 5.56 13.65
CA TYR A 621 7.25 6.24 12.39
C TYR A 621 5.94 6.52 11.65
N VAL A 622 5.72 7.79 11.33
CA VAL A 622 4.49 8.26 10.69
C VAL A 622 4.49 7.92 9.18
N ARG A 623 3.32 7.64 8.61
CA ARG A 623 3.13 7.36 7.18
C ARG A 623 1.98 8.19 6.61
N GLN A 624 2.06 8.53 5.31
CA GLN A 624 1.06 9.38 4.65
C GLN A 624 -0.37 8.84 4.73
N HIS A 625 -0.56 7.52 4.71
CA HIS A 625 -1.89 6.93 4.85
C HIS A 625 -2.50 7.18 6.23
N GLN A 626 -1.67 7.20 7.27
CA GLN A 626 -2.10 7.51 8.63
C GLN A 626 -2.52 8.97 8.75
N LEU A 627 -1.77 9.90 8.13
CA LEU A 627 -2.12 11.32 8.11
C LEU A 627 -3.42 11.59 7.36
N ARG A 628 -3.61 10.97 6.20
CA ARG A 628 -4.86 11.09 5.45
C ARG A 628 -6.06 10.59 6.26
N ARG A 629 -5.87 9.49 6.96
CA ARG A 629 -6.88 8.93 7.87
C ARG A 629 -7.15 9.86 9.03
N PHE A 630 -6.11 10.34 9.69
CA PHE A 630 -6.23 11.30 10.78
C PHE A 630 -7.00 12.55 10.35
N PHE A 631 -6.71 13.11 9.17
CA PHE A 631 -7.45 14.24 8.62
C PHE A 631 -8.94 13.93 8.46
N ALA A 632 -9.26 12.75 7.91
CA ALA A 632 -10.66 12.36 7.70
C ALA A 632 -11.41 12.24 9.03
N LEU A 633 -10.77 11.68 10.05
CA LEU A 633 -11.33 11.55 11.39
C LEU A 633 -11.48 12.90 12.11
N LEU A 634 -10.43 13.73 12.05
CA LEU A 634 -10.47 15.08 12.64
C LEU A 634 -11.59 15.92 12.01
N PHE A 635 -11.75 15.85 10.69
CA PHE A 635 -12.82 16.56 10.00
C PHE A 635 -14.20 16.02 10.40
N PHE A 636 -14.34 14.69 10.52
CA PHE A 636 -15.55 14.05 10.99
C PHE A 636 -15.88 14.41 12.44
N TRP A 637 -14.90 14.44 13.34
CA TRP A 637 -15.12 14.86 14.73
C TRP A 637 -15.62 16.30 14.83
N GLN A 638 -15.12 17.21 13.97
CA GLN A 638 -15.53 18.61 13.99
C GLN A 638 -16.90 18.87 13.36
N LYS A 639 -17.17 18.21 12.23
CA LYS A 639 -18.35 18.50 11.37
C LYS A 639 -19.39 17.39 11.41
N ARG A 640 -19.07 16.27 12.06
CA ARG A 640 -19.92 15.08 12.16
C ARG A 640 -20.38 14.64 10.79
N PHE A 641 -21.59 14.11 10.68
CA PHE A 641 -22.17 13.65 9.40
C PHE A 641 -22.43 14.80 8.41
N ARG A 642 -22.67 16.01 8.89
CA ARG A 642 -22.88 17.18 8.01
C ARG A 642 -21.66 17.52 7.14
N GLY A 643 -20.47 17.14 7.57
CA GLY A 643 -19.24 17.38 6.82
C GLY A 643 -18.94 16.36 5.71
N PHE A 644 -19.72 15.30 5.54
CA PHE A 644 -19.38 14.20 4.64
C PHE A 644 -19.19 14.62 3.19
N GLU A 645 -20.06 15.51 2.66
CA GLU A 645 -19.92 16.00 1.29
C GLU A 645 -18.60 16.75 1.08
N ALA A 646 -18.29 17.67 1.99
CA ALA A 646 -17.04 18.42 1.92
C ALA A 646 -15.81 17.50 2.08
N LEU A 647 -15.88 16.53 2.97
CA LEU A 647 -14.82 15.55 3.18
C LEU A 647 -14.66 14.63 1.95
N ARG A 648 -15.78 14.16 1.37
CA ARG A 648 -15.79 13.38 0.13
C ARG A 648 -15.09 14.15 -1.00
N TRP A 649 -15.49 15.39 -1.19
CA TRP A 649 -14.89 16.28 -2.19
C TRP A 649 -13.39 16.51 -1.91
N MET A 650 -13.03 16.84 -0.68
CA MET A 650 -11.64 17.07 -0.29
C MET A 650 -10.77 15.83 -0.53
N LEU A 651 -11.22 14.65 -0.13
CA LEU A 651 -10.49 13.40 -0.30
C LEU A 651 -10.49 12.86 -1.75
N GLY A 652 -11.40 13.34 -2.61
CA GLY A 652 -11.60 12.82 -3.96
C GLY A 652 -12.19 11.42 -3.97
N HIS A 653 -13.14 11.14 -3.05
CA HIS A 653 -13.94 9.92 -3.05
C HIS A 653 -15.18 10.12 -3.91
N THR A 654 -15.61 9.07 -4.62
CA THR A 654 -16.81 9.10 -5.46
C THR A 654 -18.06 8.64 -4.70
N ASP A 655 -17.88 7.90 -3.62
CA ASP A 655 -18.91 7.15 -2.90
C ASP A 655 -18.90 7.55 -1.42
N MET A 656 -20.05 7.96 -0.89
CA MET A 656 -20.26 8.37 0.51
C MET A 656 -20.28 7.17 1.46
N SER A 657 -20.91 6.08 1.07
CA SER A 657 -20.97 4.87 1.87
C SER A 657 -19.57 4.31 2.10
N HIS A 658 -18.74 4.34 1.06
CA HIS A 658 -17.33 3.96 1.18
C HIS A 658 -16.56 4.88 2.14
N LEU A 659 -16.86 6.18 2.13
CA LEU A 659 -16.25 7.14 3.06
C LEU A 659 -16.67 6.84 4.51
N TYR A 660 -17.95 6.58 4.72
CA TYR A 660 -18.46 6.21 6.04
C TYR A 660 -17.81 4.92 6.56
N HIS A 661 -17.77 3.86 5.74
CA HIS A 661 -17.09 2.62 6.09
C HIS A 661 -15.59 2.80 6.33
N TYR A 662 -14.97 3.74 5.63
CA TYR A 662 -13.59 4.11 5.89
C TYR A 662 -13.41 4.73 7.27
N ILE A 663 -14.32 5.60 7.70
CA ILE A 663 -14.29 6.24 9.02
C ILE A 663 -14.69 5.22 10.11
N SER A 664 -15.89 4.62 10.02
CA SER A 664 -16.43 3.69 11.01
C SER A 664 -15.56 2.44 11.20
N GLY A 665 -14.93 2.00 10.11
CA GLY A 665 -14.00 0.88 10.14
C GLY A 665 -12.66 1.20 10.79
N ASN A 666 -12.37 2.44 11.11
CA ASN A 666 -11.06 2.90 11.51
C ASN A 666 -11.06 3.52 12.91
N GLU A 667 -12.23 3.86 13.43
CA GLU A 667 -12.35 4.36 14.80
C GLU A 667 -12.41 3.22 15.80
N VAL A 668 -11.78 3.44 16.92
CA VAL A 668 -12.03 2.64 18.12
C VAL A 668 -13.49 2.90 18.49
N GLY A 669 -14.24 1.85 18.74
CA GLY A 669 -15.69 1.92 18.98
C GLY A 669 -16.12 3.03 19.93
N ASP A 670 -15.30 3.32 20.95
CA ASP A 670 -15.57 4.36 21.96
C ASP A 670 -15.62 5.77 21.36
N ILE A 671 -14.67 6.15 20.50
CA ILE A 671 -14.65 7.49 19.89
C ILE A 671 -15.84 7.68 18.94
N LEU A 672 -16.13 6.67 18.12
CA LEU A 672 -17.28 6.72 17.21
C LEU A 672 -18.59 6.78 18.00
N ASN A 673 -18.70 6.04 19.09
CA ASN A 673 -19.86 6.05 19.96
C ASN A 673 -20.03 7.41 20.65
N GLY A 674 -18.95 8.06 21.10
CA GLY A 674 -18.99 9.42 21.61
C GLY A 674 -19.51 10.43 20.58
N VAL A 675 -19.04 10.36 19.32
CA VAL A 675 -19.57 11.22 18.24
C VAL A 675 -21.05 10.95 17.97
N LYS A 676 -21.47 9.67 17.95
CA LYS A 676 -22.86 9.28 17.79
C LYS A 676 -23.73 9.78 18.95
N ALA A 677 -23.26 9.62 20.19
CA ALA A 677 -23.95 10.11 21.40
C ALA A 677 -24.17 11.63 21.33
N SER A 678 -23.12 12.38 20.98
CA SER A 678 -23.19 13.83 20.82
C SER A 678 -24.16 14.28 19.73
N VAL A 679 -24.26 13.52 18.61
CA VAL A 679 -25.28 13.78 17.56
C VAL A 679 -26.70 13.54 18.08
N ILE A 680 -26.89 12.46 18.84
CA ILE A 680 -28.21 12.15 19.45
C ILE A 680 -28.60 13.24 20.47
N VAL A 681 -27.68 13.66 21.36
CA VAL A 681 -27.92 14.75 22.31
C VAL A 681 -28.41 16.01 21.60
N GLN A 682 -27.71 16.42 20.53
CA GLN A 682 -28.12 17.61 19.78
C GLN A 682 -29.50 17.47 19.11
N GLY A 683 -29.81 16.28 18.64
CA GLY A 683 -31.15 16.00 18.10
C GLY A 683 -32.24 16.01 19.16
N VAL A 684 -31.94 15.43 20.33
CA VAL A 684 -32.87 15.40 21.48
C VAL A 684 -33.12 16.78 22.03
N LEU A 685 -32.11 17.66 22.03
CA LEU A 685 -32.21 19.06 22.49
C LEU A 685 -32.70 20.03 21.42
N ASN A 686 -33.31 19.53 20.33
CA ASN A 686 -33.83 20.34 19.21
C ASN A 686 -32.82 21.31 18.57
N LYS A 687 -31.53 21.10 18.79
CA LYS A 687 -30.47 21.87 18.15
C LYS A 687 -30.24 21.43 16.69
N ASP A 688 -30.93 20.38 16.23
CA ASP A 688 -30.77 19.80 14.90
C ASP A 688 -32.09 19.19 14.36
N GLY A 689 -32.82 19.96 13.55
CA GLY A 689 -34.15 19.62 13.04
C GLY A 689 -34.27 18.35 12.17
N GLU A 690 -33.19 17.68 11.84
CA GLU A 690 -33.21 16.42 11.07
C GLU A 690 -33.52 15.19 11.92
N LEU A 691 -33.20 15.22 13.22
CA LEU A 691 -33.46 14.11 14.14
C LEU A 691 -34.85 14.19 14.81
N GLU A 692 -35.48 15.36 14.77
CA GLU A 692 -36.78 15.65 15.41
C GLU A 692 -37.94 14.77 14.87
N LYS A 693 -37.81 14.25 13.67
CA LYS A 693 -38.83 13.44 12.98
C LYS A 693 -38.76 11.94 13.31
N LEU A 694 -37.82 11.50 14.14
CA LEU A 694 -37.66 10.09 14.44
C LEU A 694 -38.62 9.63 15.54
N LYS A 695 -39.55 8.73 15.21
CA LYS A 695 -40.40 8.00 16.15
C LYS A 695 -39.62 7.35 17.30
N SER A 696 -38.35 7.10 17.12
CA SER A 696 -37.40 6.48 18.04
C SER A 696 -36.96 7.37 19.21
N ILE A 697 -37.24 8.69 19.22
CA ILE A 697 -36.89 9.54 20.36
C ILE A 697 -37.80 9.22 21.57
N ALA A 698 -39.07 8.90 21.33
CA ALA A 698 -39.98 8.48 22.38
C ALA A 698 -39.55 7.12 22.97
N GLU A 699 -39.13 6.19 22.12
CA GLU A 699 -38.60 4.89 22.51
C GLU A 699 -37.28 5.03 23.28
N LEU A 700 -36.42 6.01 22.94
CA LEU A 700 -35.20 6.34 23.65
C LEU A 700 -35.54 6.85 25.08
N LYS A 701 -36.50 7.75 25.21
CA LYS A 701 -36.95 8.27 26.50
C LYS A 701 -37.41 7.14 27.43
N GLU A 702 -38.17 6.23 26.88
CA GLU A 702 -38.68 5.07 27.63
C GLU A 702 -37.57 4.11 28.04
N THR A 703 -36.57 3.87 27.15
CA THR A 703 -35.42 3.03 27.46
C THR A 703 -34.54 3.63 28.52
N LEU A 704 -34.26 4.95 28.45
CA LEU A 704 -33.50 5.68 29.46
C LEU A 704 -34.22 5.67 30.79
N ALA A 705 -35.55 5.93 30.81
CA ALA A 705 -36.34 5.93 32.04
C ALA A 705 -36.34 4.56 32.72
N LYS A 706 -36.46 3.48 31.93
CA LYS A 706 -36.35 2.10 32.43
C LYS A 706 -35.00 1.76 33.02
N LYS A 707 -33.93 2.09 32.30
CA LYS A 707 -32.55 1.73 32.67
C LYS A 707 -32.10 2.45 33.95
N TYR A 708 -32.40 3.72 34.06
CA TYR A 708 -31.92 4.56 35.16
C TYR A 708 -32.97 4.75 36.30
N ASN A 709 -34.12 4.11 36.13
CA ASN A 709 -35.26 4.20 37.05
C ASN A 709 -35.60 5.64 37.44
N ALA A 710 -35.55 6.54 36.47
CA ALA A 710 -35.73 7.97 36.61
C ALA A 710 -36.65 8.49 35.50
N GLU A 711 -37.49 9.47 35.79
CA GLU A 711 -38.26 10.16 34.80
C GLU A 711 -37.34 11.05 33.96
N VAL A 712 -37.23 10.75 32.68
CA VAL A 712 -36.41 11.55 31.76
C VAL A 712 -37.29 12.68 31.22
N VAL A 713 -37.15 13.85 31.78
CA VAL A 713 -37.77 15.09 31.27
C VAL A 713 -36.79 15.71 30.28
N ILE A 714 -37.14 15.67 28.98
CA ILE A 714 -36.41 16.44 27.97
C ILE A 714 -37.09 17.82 27.94
N ILE A 715 -36.29 18.82 28.36
CA ILE A 715 -36.75 20.21 28.33
C ILE A 715 -36.59 20.69 26.92
N ASP A 716 -37.72 20.74 26.18
CA ASP A 716 -37.73 21.08 24.75
C ASP A 716 -37.52 22.60 24.54
N ASP A 717 -37.70 23.42 25.58
CA ASP A 717 -37.48 24.88 25.47
C ASP A 717 -37.04 25.47 26.82
N LEU A 718 -36.11 26.43 26.73
CA LEU A 718 -35.71 27.18 27.94
C LEU A 718 -36.90 28.00 28.56
N GLU A 719 -37.85 28.39 27.70
CA GLU A 719 -39.07 29.09 28.12
C GLU A 719 -40.00 28.20 28.99
N SER A 720 -40.03 26.90 28.75
CA SER A 720 -40.83 25.96 29.55
C SER A 720 -40.28 25.72 30.95
N VAL A 721 -39.00 26.00 31.19
CA VAL A 721 -38.38 25.93 32.52
C VAL A 721 -38.72 27.19 33.35
N ILE A 722 -38.85 28.30 32.66
CA ILE A 722 -39.22 29.59 33.25
C ILE A 722 -40.67 29.59 33.75
N ASP A 723 -41.58 28.92 33.02
CA ASP A 723 -42.98 28.79 33.41
C ASP A 723 -43.21 27.81 34.57
N LEU A 724 -42.26 26.98 34.91
CA LEU A 724 -42.31 26.09 36.08
C LEU A 724 -41.75 26.69 37.37
N ALA A 725 -41.11 27.83 37.29
CA ALA A 725 -40.51 28.55 38.42
C ALA A 725 -41.23 29.89 38.59
N ASP A 726 -42.24 29.90 39.43
CA ASP A 726 -42.99 31.10 39.85
C ASP A 726 -42.13 32.08 40.73
N ASP A 727 -40.81 32.00 40.67
CA ASP A 727 -39.88 32.87 41.39
C ASP A 727 -38.89 33.54 40.45
N GLU A 728 -38.86 34.85 40.52
CA GLU A 728 -38.24 35.85 39.61
C GLU A 728 -36.70 35.80 39.42
N ASP A 729 -35.96 34.80 39.87
CA ASP A 729 -34.47 34.88 39.88
C ASP A 729 -33.70 33.58 39.56
N ILE A 730 -34.23 32.65 38.79
CA ILE A 730 -33.45 31.45 38.42
C ILE A 730 -33.04 31.45 36.95
N THR A 731 -31.98 32.16 36.65
CA THR A 731 -31.14 31.83 35.50
C THR A 731 -30.39 30.52 35.80
N VAL A 732 -30.81 29.41 35.18
CA VAL A 732 -30.06 28.16 35.27
C VAL A 732 -28.62 28.46 34.80
N PRO A 733 -27.61 28.32 35.68
CA PRO A 733 -26.27 28.66 35.26
C PRO A 733 -25.87 27.85 34.03
N HIS A 734 -25.29 28.48 33.05
CA HIS A 734 -24.81 27.83 31.81
C HIS A 734 -23.93 26.61 32.10
N ILE A 735 -23.29 26.57 33.27
CA ILE A 735 -22.48 25.45 33.78
C ILE A 735 -23.35 24.21 34.07
N ASP A 736 -24.56 24.36 34.64
CA ASP A 736 -25.39 23.20 34.97
C ASP A 736 -26.06 22.61 33.74
N GLN A 737 -26.35 23.44 32.74
CA GLN A 737 -26.78 22.95 31.42
C GLN A 737 -25.68 22.15 30.71
N LEU A 738 -24.43 22.61 30.74
CA LEU A 738 -23.29 21.88 30.16
C LEU A 738 -23.04 20.56 30.90
N LYS A 739 -23.24 20.52 32.19
CA LYS A 739 -23.13 19.28 32.98
C LYS A 739 -24.23 18.29 32.65
N ALA A 740 -25.48 18.76 32.47
CA ALA A 740 -26.61 17.92 32.10
C ALA A 740 -26.41 17.34 30.68
N GLU A 741 -25.95 18.15 29.71
CA GLU A 741 -25.59 17.69 28.36
C GLU A 741 -24.48 16.63 28.41
N ALA A 742 -23.41 16.84 29.18
CA ALA A 742 -22.30 15.90 29.30
C ALA A 742 -22.73 14.57 29.95
N ASN A 743 -23.61 14.61 30.94
CA ASN A 743 -24.15 13.42 31.59
C ASN A 743 -25.04 12.63 30.64
N LEU A 744 -25.88 13.29 29.84
CA LEU A 744 -26.70 12.65 28.82
C LEU A 744 -25.84 12.03 27.73
N GLU A 745 -24.80 12.72 27.27
CA GLU A 745 -23.85 12.20 26.29
C GLU A 745 -23.14 10.94 26.80
N SER A 746 -22.69 10.93 28.05
CA SER A 746 -22.04 9.76 28.65
C SER A 746 -23.00 8.57 28.77
N ASN A 747 -24.25 8.78 29.15
CA ASN A 747 -25.26 7.74 29.25
C ASN A 747 -25.59 7.14 27.86
N LEU A 748 -25.72 7.98 26.84
CA LEU A 748 -25.96 7.53 25.46
C LEU A 748 -24.75 6.80 24.88
N GLU A 749 -23.54 7.22 25.22
CA GLU A 749 -22.33 6.50 24.82
C GLU A 749 -22.31 5.07 25.40
N GLU A 750 -22.74 4.89 26.65
CA GLU A 750 -22.84 3.57 27.26
C GLU A 750 -23.88 2.70 26.55
N LEU A 751 -25.05 3.23 26.20
CA LEU A 751 -26.09 2.52 25.44
C LEU A 751 -25.65 2.15 24.04
N LEU A 752 -24.85 2.97 23.40
CA LEU A 752 -24.22 2.67 22.10
C LEU A 752 -23.15 1.58 22.23
N LYS A 753 -22.36 1.56 23.33
CA LYS A 753 -21.35 0.54 23.61
C LYS A 753 -21.98 -0.83 23.85
N THR A 754 -23.07 -0.87 24.60
CA THR A 754 -23.81 -2.12 24.86
C THR A 754 -24.65 -2.58 23.66
N GLY A 755 -24.85 -1.71 22.68
CA GLY A 755 -25.64 -1.99 21.48
C GLY A 755 -27.15 -1.96 21.70
N GLU A 756 -27.61 -1.40 22.82
CA GLU A 756 -29.02 -1.17 23.11
C GLU A 756 -29.64 -0.14 22.19
N ILE A 757 -28.82 0.83 21.75
CA ILE A 757 -29.17 1.79 20.71
C ILE A 757 -28.15 1.75 19.58
N SER A 758 -28.57 2.16 18.38
CA SER A 758 -27.67 2.33 17.23
C SER A 758 -28.03 3.56 16.41
N LEU A 759 -27.01 4.25 15.92
CA LEU A 759 -27.14 5.36 14.97
C LEU A 759 -26.28 5.07 13.76
N GLU A 760 -26.92 4.80 12.62
CA GLU A 760 -26.22 4.47 11.39
C GLU A 760 -26.74 5.31 10.22
N PRO A 761 -25.87 5.76 9.30
CA PRO A 761 -26.32 6.43 8.09
C PRO A 761 -26.92 5.40 7.12
N ASN A 762 -28.10 5.70 6.62
CA ASN A 762 -28.75 4.96 5.53
C ASN A 762 -28.54 5.72 4.23
N PHE A 763 -27.79 5.15 3.30
CA PHE A 763 -27.41 5.77 2.03
C PHE A 763 -28.42 5.47 0.94
N PHE A 764 -28.76 6.51 0.15
CA PHE A 764 -29.65 6.40 -0.99
C PHE A 764 -29.27 7.40 -2.08
N THR A 765 -29.75 7.16 -3.29
CA THR A 765 -29.51 8.04 -4.43
C THR A 765 -30.70 8.95 -4.67
N VAL A 766 -30.43 10.21 -4.88
CA VAL A 766 -31.42 11.23 -5.28
C VAL A 766 -31.01 11.77 -6.64
N THR A 767 -31.99 11.88 -7.54
CA THR A 767 -31.78 12.57 -8.80
C THR A 767 -32.20 14.03 -8.61
N ASP A 768 -31.27 14.97 -8.81
CA ASP A 768 -31.57 16.41 -8.71
C ASP A 768 -32.41 16.90 -9.92
N GLU A 769 -32.85 18.12 -9.87
CA GLU A 769 -33.66 18.73 -10.92
C GLU A 769 -32.96 18.79 -12.29
N ASP A 770 -31.63 18.76 -12.30
CA ASP A 770 -30.78 18.70 -13.49
C ASP A 770 -30.56 17.27 -14.03
N GLY A 771 -31.22 16.27 -13.46
CA GLY A 771 -31.08 14.85 -13.83
C GLY A 771 -29.79 14.18 -13.37
N LYS A 772 -29.01 14.82 -12.48
CA LYS A 772 -27.79 14.23 -11.91
C LYS A 772 -28.12 13.37 -10.71
N VAL A 773 -27.64 12.13 -10.75
CA VAL A 773 -27.75 11.22 -9.63
C VAL A 773 -26.69 11.58 -8.58
N ARG A 774 -27.14 11.85 -7.36
CA ARG A 774 -26.28 12.10 -6.20
C ARG A 774 -26.56 11.09 -5.11
N GLU A 775 -25.52 10.52 -4.53
CA GLU A 775 -25.64 9.74 -3.32
C GLU A 775 -25.73 10.67 -2.11
N THR A 776 -26.74 10.47 -1.30
CA THR A 776 -26.95 11.17 -0.02
C THR A 776 -27.26 10.16 1.08
N PHE A 777 -27.50 10.61 2.29
CA PHE A 777 -27.86 9.75 3.41
C PHE A 777 -28.81 10.46 4.38
N ASN A 778 -29.54 9.66 5.12
CA ASN A 778 -30.19 10.07 6.37
C ASN A 778 -29.64 9.25 7.54
N LEU A 779 -29.79 9.77 8.75
CA LEU A 779 -29.43 9.04 9.95
C LEU A 779 -30.60 8.16 10.41
N ALA A 780 -30.35 6.87 10.54
CA ALA A 780 -31.29 5.89 11.08
C ALA A 780 -30.93 5.61 12.54
N PHE A 781 -31.78 6.06 13.43
CA PHE A 781 -31.69 5.77 14.86
C PHE A 781 -32.60 4.58 15.20
N GLN A 782 -32.08 3.61 15.92
CA GLN A 782 -32.82 2.42 16.34
C GLN A 782 -32.57 2.14 17.81
N VAL A 783 -33.65 1.83 18.53
CA VAL A 783 -33.61 1.29 19.89
C VAL A 783 -33.93 -0.21 19.77
N LYS A 784 -33.06 -1.06 20.27
CA LYS A 784 -33.34 -2.48 20.34
C LYS A 784 -34.21 -2.74 21.57
N ALA A 785 -35.41 -3.22 21.34
CA ALA A 785 -36.24 -3.68 22.45
C ALA A 785 -35.52 -4.83 23.18
N MET A 786 -35.38 -4.70 24.49
CA MET A 786 -34.91 -5.77 25.38
C MET A 786 -35.84 -6.96 25.37
#